data_9f634345c0b95dc1f3dc06a2751d4f73
#
_entry.id   9f634345c0b95dc1f3dc06a2751d4f73
#
_cell.length_a   1.000
_cell.length_b   1.000
_cell.length_c   1.000
_cell.angle_alpha   90.00
_cell.angle_beta   90.00
_cell.angle_gamma   90.00
#
_symmetry.space_group_name_H-M   'P 1'
#
loop_
_entity.id
_entity.type
_entity.pdbx_description
1 polymer ?
#
loop_
_entity_poly.entity_id
_entity_poly.type
_entity_poly.pdbx_seq_one_letter_code
_entity_poly.pdbx_strand_id
1 'polypeptide(L)'
;ISFQVEYVEEEDGLLVYRNCEQMIAESDLAESSNFSNPEERILQGQVDSMEAFALRYQTIEAYSEARRSPVAGFLGGRIDLIPHQLFIANEVSARFCPRVLLADEVGLGKTIEACLVLHRLHLTGRASRILIIVPESLVHQWFVELYRRFNHWFAIMDADRCAAAAMQNESRNPFLEEQLVLCSIETLIKHERWAEAITSVEWDLLVVDEAHHYEWSPEKVSEEYAIIEKLSKHCAGLILLTATPEQMGIEGHFARLRLLDANRYPKLEDFIEEHSHYNEVAKVADLVFQKKALTKKAKTVLKDLLIEVDSSAFEELLEDRDKLLEALVDRHGTGRVIFRNTRKALKGFPKRKVISHVLEASEHLSEAEHDTRLREEFHKECLVQESEESPSQDYKYSFKHDRRIQWLAEFLKGLKGEKMLLICRSKEKVEALQSSLLEVLKVDSAVFHEDLSLIQRDRNAAYFADNEGAQILLCSEIGSEGRNFQFAHHLVLFDLPLNPELLEQRIGRLDRIGQTNTIQIHVPYFKESWTEILFKWHHESLNGMENSLKGGHLYYEANKERLLAFGEQLMKGTAFSKKEFGDFLIESAKYSKAMEQSLGEGQDRLVAINSNRPNKAKELVDLIGVTDKDSILESLMHQLFDFFGVTVERLDAQKYFIKPEHLYTESFPNLPEEGMTLSFNRKAALSREDLAFLTWDHPMVRGAIDLMVGGDFGNAGIVRFKEHDAKISVLFIECIFILESVAPVKLHVDRFLPPLPVRVLVDISGKNISELLSMKVLQSKVMNEAAFHMRESPELLRSLFPKLLESAQSVAEKGRQKEIKMASGIAKDALGKEYDRLFELKKVNANVSERELEVAEKEQREVLKFIEQAQLRMDSVRLVLNQPSM
;
A
#
# COMPACT_ATOMS: atom_id res chain seq x y z
N ILE A 1 -10.74 25.89 -6.10
CA ILE A 1 -9.78 25.21 -5.19
C ILE A 1 -9.37 26.23 -4.17
N SER A 2 -9.86 26.10 -2.93
CA SER A 2 -9.36 26.91 -1.82
C SER A 2 -8.01 26.33 -1.40
N PHE A 3 -6.95 27.05 -1.68
CA PHE A 3 -5.65 26.74 -1.10
C PHE A 3 -5.73 27.08 0.40
N GLN A 4 -5.64 26.10 1.26
CA GLN A 4 -5.45 26.37 2.68
C GLN A 4 -3.97 26.68 2.87
N VAL A 5 -3.68 27.98 2.93
CA VAL A 5 -2.33 28.46 3.23
C VAL A 5 -2.26 28.55 4.76
N GLU A 6 -1.38 27.77 5.36
CA GLU A 6 -1.16 27.81 6.80
C GLU A 6 0.00 28.77 7.08
N TYR A 7 -0.24 29.80 7.88
CA TYR A 7 0.76 30.72 8.36
C TYR A 7 1.78 29.99 9.22
N VAL A 8 3.05 30.12 8.90
CA VAL A 8 4.10 29.39 9.60
C VAL A 8 4.95 30.28 10.48
N GLU A 9 5.46 31.41 10.00
CA GLU A 9 6.30 32.35 10.79
C GLU A 9 6.49 33.70 10.09
N GLU A 10 6.80 34.75 10.86
CA GLU A 10 7.20 36.05 10.35
C GLU A 10 8.73 36.13 10.38
N GLU A 11 9.38 36.01 9.24
CA GLU A 11 10.83 36.19 9.10
C GLU A 11 11.10 37.48 8.31
N ASP A 12 11.89 38.40 8.90
CA ASP A 12 12.33 39.68 8.31
C ASP A 12 11.19 40.58 7.74
N GLY A 13 9.99 40.56 8.37
CA GLY A 13 8.84 41.32 7.91
C GLY A 13 8.11 40.74 6.71
N LEU A 14 8.39 39.51 6.34
CA LEU A 14 7.68 38.73 5.34
C LEU A 14 6.85 37.64 6.01
N LEU A 15 5.55 37.61 5.68
CA LEU A 15 4.68 36.48 6.05
C LEU A 15 4.97 35.31 5.11
N VAL A 16 5.38 34.19 5.69
CA VAL A 16 5.70 32.98 4.95
C VAL A 16 4.62 31.92 5.16
N TYR A 17 4.01 31.47 4.08
CA TYR A 17 2.93 30.48 4.08
C TYR A 17 3.41 29.14 3.56
N ARG A 18 2.93 28.07 4.15
CA ARG A 18 3.15 26.72 3.62
C ARG A 18 2.02 26.35 2.67
N ASN A 19 2.36 26.16 1.41
CA ASN A 19 1.48 25.55 0.44
C ASN A 19 2.11 24.25 -0.04
N CYS A 20 1.55 23.11 0.35
CA CYS A 20 1.90 21.77 -0.16
C CYS A 20 3.43 21.58 -0.35
N GLU A 21 4.25 21.92 0.65
CA GLU A 21 5.72 21.71 0.64
C GLU A 21 6.59 22.87 0.15
N GLN A 22 6.02 23.94 -0.39
CA GLN A 22 6.80 25.12 -0.76
C GLN A 22 6.48 26.31 0.16
N MET A 23 7.52 26.98 0.63
CA MET A 23 7.41 28.29 1.28
C MET A 23 7.27 29.33 0.18
N ILE A 24 6.11 29.98 0.07
CA ILE A 24 5.85 31.00 -0.92
C ILE A 24 5.70 32.35 -0.18
N ALA A 25 6.42 33.39 -0.61
CA ALA A 25 6.30 34.72 -0.03
C ALA A 25 4.88 35.29 -0.30
N GLU A 26 4.31 36.01 0.65
CA GLU A 26 2.98 36.60 0.51
C GLU A 26 2.85 37.51 -0.72
N SER A 27 3.92 38.24 -1.07
CA SER A 27 4.01 39.05 -2.30
C SER A 27 3.75 38.25 -3.57
N ASP A 28 4.25 37.00 -3.62
CA ASP A 28 4.11 36.13 -4.78
C ASP A 28 2.70 35.53 -4.88
N LEU A 29 2.05 35.31 -3.70
CA LEU A 29 0.64 34.89 -3.65
C LEU A 29 -0.30 35.99 -4.11
N ALA A 30 -0.04 37.23 -3.76
CA ALA A 30 -0.87 38.37 -4.14
C ALA A 30 -0.85 38.65 -5.65
N GLU A 31 0.27 38.37 -6.34
CA GLU A 31 0.37 38.51 -7.81
C GLU A 31 -0.28 37.32 -8.54
N SER A 32 -0.27 36.14 -7.96
CA SER A 32 -0.86 34.92 -8.58
C SER A 32 -2.37 34.77 -8.33
N SER A 33 -2.96 35.51 -7.41
CA SER A 33 -4.34 35.35 -6.95
C SER A 33 -5.35 36.26 -7.64
N ASN A 34 -5.09 36.76 -8.83
CA ASN A 34 -6.14 37.34 -9.69
C ASN A 34 -7.04 36.20 -10.22
N PHE A 35 -7.91 35.70 -9.36
CA PHE A 35 -9.00 34.83 -9.79
C PHE A 35 -9.91 35.67 -10.68
N SER A 36 -9.94 35.37 -11.98
CA SER A 36 -10.88 36.05 -12.88
C SER A 36 -12.30 35.61 -12.48
N ASN A 37 -13.07 36.58 -12.06
CA ASN A 37 -14.48 36.39 -11.73
C ASN A 37 -15.24 35.99 -13.00
N PRO A 38 -15.90 34.82 -13.09
CA PRO A 38 -16.63 34.42 -14.31
C PRO A 38 -17.63 35.47 -14.80
N GLU A 39 -18.19 36.23 -13.87
CA GLU A 39 -19.10 37.36 -14.11
C GLU A 39 -18.41 38.49 -14.89
N GLU A 40 -17.21 38.85 -14.46
CA GLU A 40 -16.41 39.90 -15.07
C GLU A 40 -15.97 39.50 -16.48
N ARG A 41 -15.61 38.23 -16.68
CA ARG A 41 -15.24 37.70 -18.01
C ARG A 41 -16.38 37.83 -19.02
N ILE A 42 -17.62 37.48 -18.63
CA ILE A 42 -18.80 37.69 -19.50
C ILE A 42 -18.97 39.15 -19.83
N LEU A 43 -18.90 40.05 -18.84
CA LEU A 43 -19.09 41.48 -19.05
C LEU A 43 -17.98 42.10 -19.89
N GLN A 44 -16.78 41.52 -19.86
CA GLN A 44 -15.64 41.93 -20.72
C GLN A 44 -15.66 41.26 -22.10
N GLY A 45 -16.55 40.30 -22.31
CA GLY A 45 -16.64 39.53 -23.56
C GLY A 45 -15.54 38.47 -23.70
N GLN A 46 -14.92 38.08 -22.59
CA GLN A 46 -13.95 37.00 -22.53
C GLN A 46 -14.71 35.69 -22.28
N VAL A 47 -15.07 35.02 -23.33
CA VAL A 47 -15.90 33.81 -23.26
C VAL A 47 -15.20 32.61 -23.85
N ASP A 48 -15.42 31.46 -23.23
CA ASP A 48 -14.93 30.16 -23.66
C ASP A 48 -15.94 29.48 -24.60
N SER A 49 -15.50 28.41 -25.24
CA SER A 49 -16.40 27.58 -26.07
C SER A 49 -17.42 26.81 -25.22
N MET A 50 -18.51 26.41 -25.83
CA MET A 50 -19.52 25.59 -25.17
C MET A 50 -18.97 24.20 -24.77
N GLU A 51 -17.99 23.72 -25.52
CA GLU A 51 -17.30 22.47 -25.27
C GLU A 51 -16.46 22.57 -23.97
N ALA A 52 -15.70 23.67 -23.80
CA ALA A 52 -14.91 23.94 -22.59
C ALA A 52 -15.81 24.02 -21.35
N PHE A 53 -16.94 24.75 -21.43
CA PHE A 53 -17.91 24.85 -20.34
C PHE A 53 -18.48 23.47 -19.95
N ALA A 54 -18.83 22.66 -20.94
CA ALA A 54 -19.37 21.33 -20.71
C ALA A 54 -18.32 20.39 -20.11
N LEU A 55 -17.09 20.45 -20.61
CA LEU A 55 -15.99 19.64 -20.13
C LEU A 55 -15.65 19.98 -18.66
N ARG A 56 -15.61 21.29 -18.31
CA ARG A 56 -15.42 21.73 -16.93
C ARG A 56 -16.48 21.14 -15.99
N TYR A 57 -17.77 21.28 -16.37
CA TYR A 57 -18.87 20.72 -15.58
C TYR A 57 -18.74 19.19 -15.42
N GLN A 58 -18.48 18.48 -16.52
CA GLN A 58 -18.31 17.01 -16.48
C GLN A 58 -17.14 16.59 -15.60
N THR A 59 -16.04 17.35 -15.65
CA THR A 59 -14.86 17.09 -14.82
C THR A 59 -15.19 17.22 -13.33
N ILE A 60 -15.88 18.30 -12.94
CA ILE A 60 -16.27 18.54 -11.55
C ILE A 60 -17.25 17.47 -11.08
N GLU A 61 -18.27 17.13 -11.89
CA GLU A 61 -19.28 16.12 -11.57
C GLU A 61 -18.65 14.74 -11.38
N ALA A 62 -17.85 14.28 -12.34
CA ALA A 62 -17.20 12.97 -12.29
C ALA A 62 -16.19 12.85 -11.13
N TYR A 63 -15.44 13.92 -10.86
CA TYR A 63 -14.51 13.96 -9.73
C TYR A 63 -15.22 13.95 -8.38
N SER A 64 -16.33 14.67 -8.27
CA SER A 64 -17.18 14.65 -7.06
C SER A 64 -17.71 13.24 -6.78
N GLU A 65 -18.17 12.53 -7.81
CA GLU A 65 -18.63 11.13 -7.68
C GLU A 65 -17.50 10.18 -7.30
N ALA A 66 -16.34 10.31 -7.92
CA ALA A 66 -15.16 9.49 -7.60
C ALA A 66 -14.72 9.66 -6.14
N ARG A 67 -14.75 10.89 -5.60
CA ARG A 67 -14.41 11.18 -4.19
C ARG A 67 -15.42 10.60 -3.18
N ARG A 68 -16.68 10.49 -3.54
CA ARG A 68 -17.71 9.84 -2.71
C ARG A 68 -17.60 8.33 -2.70
N SER A 69 -16.87 7.73 -3.63
CA SER A 69 -16.76 6.28 -3.74
C SER A 69 -16.13 5.68 -2.48
N PRO A 70 -16.70 4.60 -1.91
CA PRO A 70 -16.12 3.91 -0.76
C PRO A 70 -14.77 3.28 -1.06
N VAL A 71 -14.42 3.11 -2.34
CA VAL A 71 -13.13 2.59 -2.81
C VAL A 71 -12.14 3.67 -3.23
N ALA A 72 -12.46 4.96 -3.01
CA ALA A 72 -11.51 6.06 -3.22
C ALA A 72 -10.23 5.83 -2.40
N GLY A 73 -9.07 6.00 -3.03
CA GLY A 73 -7.77 5.72 -2.46
C GLY A 73 -7.35 4.24 -2.49
N PHE A 74 -8.14 3.35 -3.13
CA PHE A 74 -7.76 1.97 -3.42
C PHE A 74 -7.61 1.66 -4.91
N LEU A 75 -8.03 2.59 -5.76
CA LEU A 75 -8.02 2.41 -7.21
C LEU A 75 -6.62 2.52 -7.81
N GLY A 76 -5.77 3.38 -7.22
CA GLY A 76 -4.46 3.76 -7.74
C GLY A 76 -3.40 2.66 -7.67
N GLY A 77 -3.60 1.66 -6.82
CA GLY A 77 -2.63 0.58 -6.69
C GLY A 77 -2.55 -0.30 -7.93
N ARG A 78 -1.37 -0.38 -8.53
CA ARG A 78 -1.05 -1.32 -9.61
C ARG A 78 -0.75 -2.69 -9.01
N ILE A 79 -1.78 -3.32 -8.46
CA ILE A 79 -1.73 -4.58 -7.72
C ILE A 79 -2.89 -5.50 -8.10
N ASP A 80 -2.72 -6.79 -7.82
CA ASP A 80 -3.83 -7.74 -7.86
C ASP A 80 -4.83 -7.43 -6.73
N LEU A 81 -6.11 -7.60 -7.02
CA LEU A 81 -7.17 -7.34 -6.03
C LEU A 81 -7.32 -8.56 -5.10
N ILE A 82 -6.45 -8.63 -4.10
CA ILE A 82 -6.44 -9.72 -3.14
C ILE A 82 -7.40 -9.41 -1.98
N PRO A 83 -8.44 -10.22 -1.77
CA PRO A 83 -9.53 -9.87 -0.86
C PRO A 83 -9.11 -9.55 0.57
N HIS A 84 -8.22 -10.34 1.20
CA HIS A 84 -7.81 -10.10 2.58
C HIS A 84 -6.98 -8.82 2.72
N GLN A 85 -6.11 -8.49 1.76
CA GLN A 85 -5.31 -7.27 1.77
C GLN A 85 -6.21 -6.03 1.71
N LEU A 86 -7.18 -6.02 0.80
CA LEU A 86 -8.15 -4.92 0.69
C LEU A 86 -9.03 -4.79 1.93
N PHE A 87 -9.45 -5.92 2.53
CA PHE A 87 -10.21 -5.91 3.78
C PHE A 87 -9.43 -5.28 4.91
N ILE A 88 -8.18 -5.73 5.15
CA ILE A 88 -7.30 -5.18 6.20
C ILE A 88 -7.06 -3.69 5.95
N ALA A 89 -6.69 -3.34 4.71
CA ALA A 89 -6.43 -1.95 4.34
C ALA A 89 -7.65 -1.05 4.58
N ASN A 90 -8.85 -1.53 4.27
CA ASN A 90 -10.09 -0.78 4.51
C ASN A 90 -10.40 -0.62 6.01
N GLU A 91 -10.31 -1.70 6.79
CA GLU A 91 -10.56 -1.66 8.25
C GLU A 91 -9.55 -0.77 8.98
N VAL A 92 -8.29 -0.80 8.58
CA VAL A 92 -7.23 0.01 9.19
C VAL A 92 -7.36 1.47 8.78
N SER A 93 -7.50 1.76 7.48
CA SER A 93 -7.57 3.13 6.97
C SER A 93 -8.91 3.83 7.29
N ALA A 94 -9.95 3.11 7.70
CA ALA A 94 -11.18 3.72 8.19
C ALA A 94 -10.98 4.46 9.53
N ARG A 95 -9.99 4.08 10.32
CA ARG A 95 -9.71 4.70 11.64
C ARG A 95 -9.05 6.05 11.49
N PHE A 96 -9.37 6.96 12.41
CA PHE A 96 -8.79 8.31 12.38
C PHE A 96 -7.27 8.32 12.58
N CYS A 97 -6.77 7.59 13.57
CA CYS A 97 -5.35 7.41 13.85
C CYS A 97 -5.06 5.90 13.97
N PRO A 98 -4.78 5.19 12.88
CA PRO A 98 -4.59 3.75 12.94
C PRO A 98 -3.30 3.40 13.68
N ARG A 99 -3.39 2.52 14.69
CA ARG A 99 -2.24 1.94 15.40
C ARG A 99 -2.43 0.42 15.42
N VAL A 100 -1.68 -0.27 14.56
CA VAL A 100 -1.91 -1.70 14.28
C VAL A 100 -0.63 -2.47 14.05
N LEU A 101 -0.68 -3.78 14.33
CA LEU A 101 0.32 -4.77 13.98
C LEU A 101 -0.21 -5.63 12.81
N LEU A 102 0.45 -5.56 11.66
CA LEU A 102 0.22 -6.46 10.54
C LEU A 102 1.16 -7.65 10.65
N ALA A 103 0.59 -8.81 10.91
CA ALA A 103 1.32 -10.02 11.29
C ALA A 103 1.02 -11.21 10.36
N ASP A 104 0.65 -10.95 9.11
CA ASP A 104 0.37 -11.96 8.10
C ASP A 104 1.60 -12.85 7.85
N GLU A 105 1.40 -14.14 7.56
CA GLU A 105 2.49 -15.07 7.23
C GLU A 105 3.30 -14.58 6.01
N VAL A 106 4.55 -15.02 5.92
CA VAL A 106 5.43 -14.69 4.79
C VAL A 106 4.76 -15.03 3.45
N GLY A 107 4.87 -14.11 2.48
CA GLY A 107 4.28 -14.28 1.14
C GLY A 107 2.81 -13.87 1.02
N LEU A 108 2.16 -13.39 2.09
CA LEU A 108 0.79 -12.85 2.04
C LEU A 108 0.73 -11.38 1.62
N GLY A 109 1.85 -10.67 1.62
CA GLY A 109 1.98 -9.32 1.09
C GLY A 109 1.74 -8.21 2.10
N LYS A 110 2.22 -8.34 3.35
CA LYS A 110 2.18 -7.30 4.39
C LYS A 110 2.60 -5.91 3.90
N THR A 111 3.68 -5.85 3.14
CA THR A 111 4.15 -4.59 2.53
C THR A 111 3.07 -3.95 1.68
N ILE A 112 2.34 -4.74 0.87
CA ILE A 112 1.24 -4.23 0.03
C ILE A 112 0.07 -3.76 0.90
N GLU A 113 -0.26 -4.45 1.99
CA GLU A 113 -1.28 -4.02 2.94
C GLU A 113 -0.94 -2.67 3.56
N ALA A 114 0.30 -2.51 4.04
CA ALA A 114 0.79 -1.25 4.58
C ALA A 114 0.77 -0.14 3.52
N CYS A 115 1.23 -0.43 2.30
CA CYS A 115 1.19 0.51 1.19
C CYS A 115 -0.24 0.92 0.81
N LEU A 116 -1.21 0.00 0.83
CA LEU A 116 -2.63 0.32 0.58
C LEU A 116 -3.21 1.25 1.66
N VAL A 117 -2.91 1.00 2.93
CA VAL A 117 -3.32 1.88 4.05
C VAL A 117 -2.71 3.26 3.88
N LEU A 118 -1.39 3.31 3.68
CA LEU A 118 -0.63 4.54 3.48
C LEU A 118 -1.16 5.33 2.28
N HIS A 119 -1.33 4.67 1.13
CA HIS A 119 -1.84 5.26 -0.10
C HIS A 119 -3.20 5.92 0.12
N ARG A 120 -4.14 5.20 0.74
CA ARG A 120 -5.46 5.74 1.05
C ARG A 120 -5.40 6.93 2.00
N LEU A 121 -4.63 6.82 3.09
CA LEU A 121 -4.51 7.92 4.07
C LEU A 121 -3.88 9.16 3.45
N HIS A 122 -2.87 8.98 2.60
CA HIS A 122 -2.21 10.08 1.89
C HIS A 122 -3.14 10.73 0.87
N LEU A 123 -3.78 9.96 -0.01
CA LEU A 123 -4.67 10.49 -1.05
C LEU A 123 -5.92 11.19 -0.48
N THR A 124 -6.40 10.73 0.67
CA THR A 124 -7.53 11.37 1.38
C THR A 124 -7.09 12.52 2.28
N GLY A 125 -5.81 12.86 2.30
CA GLY A 125 -5.22 13.95 3.08
C GLY A 125 -5.18 13.73 4.58
N ARG A 126 -5.42 12.49 5.04
CA ARG A 126 -5.42 12.13 6.48
C ARG A 126 -4.02 11.90 7.03
N ALA A 127 -3.05 11.64 6.15
CA ALA A 127 -1.64 11.58 6.48
C ALA A 127 -0.84 12.33 5.40
N SER A 128 -0.26 13.44 5.78
CA SER A 128 0.59 14.26 4.90
C SER A 128 2.06 13.97 5.15
N ARG A 129 2.46 13.84 6.40
CA ARG A 129 3.82 13.50 6.81
C ARG A 129 3.93 12.03 7.17
N ILE A 130 4.66 11.26 6.38
CA ILE A 130 4.76 9.81 6.53
C ILE A 130 6.22 9.41 6.64
N LEU A 131 6.53 8.65 7.69
CA LEU A 131 7.85 8.07 7.91
C LEU A 131 7.77 6.54 7.79
N ILE A 132 8.66 5.96 7.01
CA ILE A 132 8.84 4.51 6.90
C ILE A 132 10.24 4.16 7.40
N ILE A 133 10.32 3.29 8.40
CA ILE A 133 11.58 2.76 8.93
C ILE A 133 11.66 1.27 8.63
N VAL A 134 12.77 0.88 7.99
CA VAL A 134 13.02 -0.48 7.55
C VAL A 134 14.47 -0.87 7.79
N PRO A 135 14.84 -2.16 7.79
CA PRO A 135 16.22 -2.60 7.68
C PRO A 135 16.87 -2.05 6.40
N GLU A 136 18.17 -1.76 6.43
CA GLU A 136 18.92 -1.18 5.30
C GLU A 136 18.76 -2.01 4.01
N SER A 137 18.72 -3.34 4.13
CA SER A 137 18.51 -4.26 3.01
C SER A 137 17.16 -4.08 2.30
N LEU A 138 16.13 -3.57 2.99
CA LEU A 138 14.77 -3.40 2.46
C LEU A 138 14.47 -1.99 1.92
N VAL A 139 15.36 -1.00 2.12
CA VAL A 139 15.13 0.39 1.69
C VAL A 139 14.78 0.47 0.20
N HIS A 140 15.59 -0.13 -0.65
CA HIS A 140 15.36 -0.10 -2.09
C HIS A 140 14.09 -0.84 -2.51
N GLN A 141 13.75 -1.94 -1.83
CA GLN A 141 12.52 -2.68 -2.09
C GLN A 141 11.29 -1.81 -1.82
N TRP A 142 11.24 -1.18 -0.64
CA TRP A 142 10.15 -0.29 -0.27
C TRP A 142 10.02 0.88 -1.23
N PHE A 143 11.13 1.52 -1.60
CA PHE A 143 11.12 2.61 -2.58
C PHE A 143 10.51 2.17 -3.92
N VAL A 144 10.96 1.04 -4.46
CA VAL A 144 10.46 0.52 -5.74
C VAL A 144 8.97 0.14 -5.68
N GLU A 145 8.53 -0.52 -4.60
CA GLU A 145 7.11 -0.88 -4.41
C GLU A 145 6.22 0.38 -4.33
N LEU A 146 6.63 1.38 -3.55
CA LEU A 146 5.89 2.63 -3.40
C LEU A 146 5.83 3.41 -4.72
N TYR A 147 6.95 3.54 -5.40
CA TYR A 147 7.04 4.30 -6.65
C TYR A 147 6.28 3.62 -7.79
N ARG A 148 6.55 2.34 -8.05
CA ARG A 148 6.01 1.64 -9.22
C ARG A 148 4.57 1.18 -9.07
N ARG A 149 4.18 0.83 -7.83
CA ARG A 149 2.83 0.30 -7.62
C ARG A 149 1.83 1.35 -7.16
N PHE A 150 2.31 2.40 -6.49
CA PHE A 150 1.44 3.41 -5.87
C PHE A 150 1.73 4.84 -6.34
N ASN A 151 2.71 5.06 -7.23
CA ASN A 151 3.12 6.37 -7.71
C ASN A 151 3.51 7.34 -6.59
N HIS A 152 4.10 6.83 -5.49
CA HIS A 152 4.60 7.64 -4.39
C HIS A 152 6.12 7.74 -4.42
N TRP A 153 6.62 8.97 -4.44
CA TRP A 153 8.05 9.26 -4.33
C TRP A 153 8.41 9.50 -2.87
N PHE A 154 9.09 8.55 -2.23
CA PHE A 154 9.64 8.71 -0.90
C PHE A 154 11.10 9.13 -0.97
N ALA A 155 11.47 10.17 -0.22
CA ALA A 155 12.86 10.57 -0.09
C ALA A 155 13.61 9.56 0.78
N ILE A 156 14.64 8.92 0.20
CA ILE A 156 15.54 8.06 0.97
C ILE A 156 16.49 8.96 1.75
N MET A 157 16.36 8.95 3.08
CA MET A 157 17.19 9.74 4.00
C MET A 157 18.25 8.85 4.60
N ASP A 158 19.37 8.75 3.87
CA ASP A 158 20.61 8.12 4.33
C ASP A 158 21.55 9.15 5.01
N ALA A 159 22.67 8.68 5.54
CA ALA A 159 23.63 9.52 6.25
C ALA A 159 24.21 10.64 5.36
N ASP A 160 24.46 10.35 4.08
CA ASP A 160 25.07 11.29 3.13
C ASP A 160 24.08 12.41 2.77
N ARG A 161 22.83 12.07 2.51
CA ARG A 161 21.76 13.04 2.23
C ARG A 161 21.47 13.92 3.45
N CYS A 162 21.38 13.34 4.64
CA CYS A 162 21.23 14.09 5.88
C CYS A 162 22.41 15.05 6.12
N ALA A 163 23.64 14.61 5.86
CA ALA A 163 24.82 15.45 5.98
C ALA A 163 24.84 16.58 4.93
N ALA A 164 24.45 16.30 3.69
CA ALA A 164 24.37 17.31 2.62
C ALA A 164 23.32 18.39 2.94
N ALA A 165 22.15 18.01 3.45
CA ALA A 165 21.13 18.96 3.88
C ALA A 165 21.61 19.82 5.07
N ALA A 166 22.31 19.23 6.03
CA ALA A 166 22.89 19.95 7.17
C ALA A 166 24.02 20.89 6.79
N MET A 167 24.77 20.62 5.70
CA MET A 167 25.80 21.52 5.18
C MET A 167 25.21 22.81 4.59
N GLN A 168 23.99 22.76 4.07
CA GLN A 168 23.30 23.95 3.55
C GLN A 168 22.83 24.87 4.69
N ASN A 169 22.39 24.29 5.80
CA ASN A 169 21.99 25.04 7.00
C ASN A 169 22.17 24.15 8.26
N GLU A 170 23.20 24.41 9.07
CA GLU A 170 23.52 23.61 10.28
C GLU A 170 22.40 23.59 11.33
N SER A 171 21.55 24.61 11.36
CA SER A 171 20.45 24.71 12.33
C SER A 171 19.14 24.04 11.86
N ARG A 172 19.06 23.64 10.60
CA ARG A 172 17.83 23.09 10.01
C ARG A 172 17.77 21.57 10.18
N ASN A 173 16.59 21.07 10.58
CA ASN A 173 16.33 19.63 10.66
C ASN A 173 16.08 19.07 9.25
N PRO A 174 16.93 18.16 8.71
CA PRO A 174 16.79 17.65 7.35
C PRO A 174 15.48 16.87 7.12
N PHE A 175 14.89 16.30 8.16
CA PHE A 175 13.61 15.57 8.07
C PHE A 175 12.37 16.48 7.97
N LEU A 176 12.53 17.79 8.11
CA LEU A 176 11.47 18.76 7.86
C LEU A 176 11.37 19.15 6.37
N GLU A 177 12.38 18.87 5.55
CA GLU A 177 12.41 19.24 4.14
C GLU A 177 11.51 18.36 3.28
N GLU A 178 11.27 17.12 3.72
CA GLU A 178 10.47 16.14 2.97
C GLU A 178 9.26 15.67 3.79
N GLN A 179 8.16 15.41 3.14
CA GLN A 179 6.94 14.90 3.78
C GLN A 179 6.87 13.38 3.78
N LEU A 180 7.36 12.75 2.72
CA LEU A 180 7.38 11.31 2.53
C LEU A 180 8.81 10.81 2.68
N VAL A 181 9.14 10.22 3.82
CA VAL A 181 10.49 9.83 4.20
C VAL A 181 10.62 8.31 4.36
N LEU A 182 11.67 7.76 3.77
CA LEU A 182 12.10 6.38 3.93
C LEU A 182 13.52 6.38 4.50
N CYS A 183 13.72 5.72 5.65
CA CYS A 183 14.99 5.68 6.35
C CYS A 183 15.31 4.28 6.87
N SER A 184 16.59 3.91 6.94
CA SER A 184 17.00 2.67 7.59
C SER A 184 17.21 2.88 9.08
N ILE A 185 16.90 1.85 9.88
CA ILE A 185 17.13 1.88 11.34
C ILE A 185 18.62 1.96 11.65
N GLU A 186 19.47 1.29 10.85
CA GLU A 186 20.92 1.28 11.00
C GLU A 186 21.53 2.68 10.82
N THR A 187 20.96 3.50 9.93
CA THR A 187 21.38 4.90 9.78
C THR A 187 21.14 5.69 11.06
N LEU A 188 20.02 5.46 11.72
CA LEU A 188 19.66 6.15 12.96
C LEU A 188 20.51 5.70 14.16
N ILE A 189 20.87 4.42 14.23
CA ILE A 189 21.76 3.89 15.27
C ILE A 189 23.19 4.41 15.12
N LYS A 190 23.71 4.39 13.89
CA LYS A 190 25.08 4.86 13.62
C LYS A 190 25.25 6.37 13.86
N HIS A 191 24.18 7.15 13.83
CA HIS A 191 24.21 8.61 13.90
C HIS A 191 23.17 9.17 14.86
N GLU A 192 23.51 9.30 16.15
CA GLU A 192 22.64 9.80 17.23
C GLU A 192 21.99 11.15 16.88
N ARG A 193 22.71 12.07 16.23
CA ARG A 193 22.20 13.36 15.76
C ARG A 193 20.97 13.19 14.86
N TRP A 194 20.97 12.20 13.96
CA TRP A 194 19.85 11.95 13.04
C TRP A 194 18.69 11.29 13.76
N ALA A 195 18.97 10.43 14.73
CA ALA A 195 17.94 9.86 15.60
C ALA A 195 17.22 10.92 16.44
N GLU A 196 17.93 11.92 16.97
CA GLU A 196 17.32 13.05 17.65
C GLU A 196 16.52 13.93 16.69
N ALA A 197 17.07 14.24 15.52
CA ALA A 197 16.42 15.08 14.53
C ALA A 197 15.09 14.47 14.05
N ILE A 198 15.04 13.18 13.69
CA ILE A 198 13.83 12.51 13.20
C ILE A 198 12.77 12.35 14.29
N THR A 199 13.19 12.14 15.56
CA THR A 199 12.26 12.02 16.70
C THR A 199 11.66 13.33 17.14
N SER A 200 12.23 14.48 16.73
CA SER A 200 11.69 15.80 17.01
C SER A 200 10.58 16.23 16.03
N VAL A 201 10.37 15.48 14.95
CA VAL A 201 9.34 15.77 13.94
C VAL A 201 8.02 15.09 14.31
N GLU A 202 6.91 15.79 14.15
CA GLU A 202 5.58 15.21 14.26
C GLU A 202 5.21 14.49 12.96
N TRP A 203 4.96 13.19 13.06
CA TRP A 203 4.57 12.35 11.94
C TRP A 203 3.09 11.99 12.01
N ASP A 204 2.37 12.10 10.89
CA ASP A 204 0.98 11.65 10.81
C ASP A 204 0.89 10.12 10.80
N LEU A 205 1.85 9.46 10.16
CA LEU A 205 1.93 8.01 10.09
C LEU A 205 3.39 7.54 10.15
N LEU A 206 3.65 6.60 11.04
CA LEU A 206 4.89 5.84 11.10
C LEU A 206 4.64 4.40 10.68
N VAL A 207 5.41 3.89 9.73
CA VAL A 207 5.42 2.48 9.32
C VAL A 207 6.77 1.88 9.68
N VAL A 208 6.77 0.75 10.36
CA VAL A 208 7.99 0.05 10.80
C VAL A 208 7.95 -1.38 10.31
N ASP A 209 8.89 -1.75 9.44
CA ASP A 209 8.98 -3.13 8.93
C ASP A 209 9.93 -3.99 9.77
N GLU A 210 9.71 -5.30 9.68
CA GLU A 210 10.45 -6.34 10.42
C GLU A 210 10.58 -6.02 11.92
N ALA A 211 9.50 -5.54 12.53
CA ALA A 211 9.46 -5.10 13.92
C ALA A 211 9.89 -6.18 14.93
N HIS A 212 10.01 -7.44 14.50
CA HIS A 212 10.49 -8.54 15.35
C HIS A 212 11.99 -8.48 15.64
N HIS A 213 12.77 -7.72 14.88
CA HIS A 213 14.20 -7.55 15.14
C HIS A 213 14.51 -6.62 16.33
N TYR A 214 13.53 -5.80 16.75
CA TYR A 214 13.75 -4.83 17.82
C TYR A 214 13.50 -5.49 19.18
N GLU A 215 14.59 -5.90 19.85
CA GLU A 215 14.53 -6.63 21.10
C GLU A 215 14.17 -5.75 22.30
N TRP A 216 13.32 -6.28 23.14
CA TRP A 216 12.95 -5.68 24.41
C TRP A 216 12.75 -6.75 25.47
N SER A 217 13.34 -6.53 26.61
CA SER A 217 13.03 -7.27 27.85
C SER A 217 13.03 -6.30 29.03
N PRO A 218 12.49 -6.69 30.20
CA PRO A 218 12.54 -5.86 31.40
C PRO A 218 13.97 -5.48 31.82
N GLU A 219 14.95 -6.30 31.46
CA GLU A 219 16.36 -6.12 31.85
C GLU A 219 17.18 -5.41 30.78
N LYS A 220 16.81 -5.54 29.50
CA LYS A 220 17.57 -5.00 28.38
C LYS A 220 16.64 -4.49 27.27
N VAL A 221 16.84 -3.24 26.88
CA VAL A 221 16.15 -2.60 25.76
C VAL A 221 17.17 -2.32 24.66
N SER A 222 16.92 -2.77 23.43
CA SER A 222 17.80 -2.48 22.31
C SER A 222 17.72 -1.01 21.88
N GLU A 223 18.77 -0.50 21.24
CA GLU A 223 18.81 0.89 20.76
C GLU A 223 17.73 1.14 19.71
N GLU A 224 17.53 0.17 18.82
CA GLU A 224 16.47 0.17 17.82
C GLU A 224 15.09 0.36 18.44
N TYR A 225 14.78 -0.46 19.44
CA TYR A 225 13.50 -0.37 20.15
C TYR A 225 13.32 0.98 20.82
N ALA A 226 14.38 1.52 21.45
CA ALA A 226 14.32 2.82 22.12
C ALA A 226 14.03 3.98 21.16
N ILE A 227 14.61 3.95 19.95
CA ILE A 227 14.32 4.94 18.89
C ILE A 227 12.85 4.83 18.45
N ILE A 228 12.37 3.61 18.15
CA ILE A 228 10.98 3.38 17.72
C ILE A 228 10.01 3.76 18.85
N GLU A 229 10.32 3.49 20.12
CA GLU A 229 9.48 3.90 21.24
C GLU A 229 9.36 5.43 21.34
N LYS A 230 10.44 6.17 21.14
CA LYS A 230 10.40 7.64 21.08
C LYS A 230 9.51 8.11 19.93
N LEU A 231 9.72 7.60 18.72
CA LEU A 231 8.91 7.94 17.55
C LEU A 231 7.43 7.60 17.74
N SER A 232 7.11 6.46 18.36
CA SER A 232 5.73 6.03 18.58
C SER A 232 4.93 6.98 19.46
N LYS A 233 5.61 7.77 20.32
CA LYS A 233 5.00 8.79 21.18
C LYS A 233 4.70 10.09 20.43
N HIS A 234 5.44 10.36 19.36
CA HIS A 234 5.34 11.58 18.54
C HIS A 234 4.63 11.35 17.19
N CYS A 235 4.07 10.17 16.95
CA CYS A 235 3.28 9.91 15.76
C CYS A 235 1.79 9.68 16.09
N ALA A 236 0.92 10.15 15.19
CA ALA A 236 -0.51 9.96 15.34
C ALA A 236 -0.90 8.50 15.02
N GLY A 237 -0.48 7.99 13.85
CA GLY A 237 -0.70 6.62 13.40
C GLY A 237 0.59 5.79 13.45
N LEU A 238 0.46 4.48 13.70
CA LEU A 238 1.58 3.53 13.75
C LEU A 238 1.19 2.20 13.13
N ILE A 239 1.94 1.76 12.13
CA ILE A 239 1.81 0.43 11.52
C ILE A 239 3.10 -0.33 11.75
N LEU A 240 3.03 -1.41 12.49
CA LEU A 240 4.14 -2.35 12.68
C LEU A 240 3.92 -3.57 11.79
N LEU A 241 4.96 -3.99 11.06
CA LEU A 241 4.92 -5.21 10.25
C LEU A 241 5.85 -6.25 10.86
N THR A 242 5.38 -7.49 10.91
CA THR A 242 6.18 -8.64 11.35
C THR A 242 5.67 -9.91 10.68
N ALA A 243 6.56 -10.81 10.35
CA ALA A 243 6.17 -12.12 9.82
C ALA A 243 5.71 -13.09 10.95
N THR A 244 6.19 -12.88 12.17
CA THR A 244 6.09 -13.85 13.25
C THR A 244 6.02 -13.17 14.61
N PRO A 245 4.83 -12.71 15.03
CA PRO A 245 4.68 -11.96 16.28
C PRO A 245 5.01 -12.78 17.53
N GLU A 246 4.98 -14.10 17.46
CA GLU A 246 5.17 -15.02 18.60
C GLU A 246 6.59 -15.59 18.73
N GLN A 247 7.45 -15.39 17.74
CA GLN A 247 8.81 -15.97 17.76
C GLN A 247 9.68 -15.46 18.92
N MET A 248 9.40 -14.26 19.41
CA MET A 248 10.14 -13.63 20.50
C MET A 248 9.54 -13.93 21.88
N GLY A 249 8.62 -14.89 21.98
CA GLY A 249 7.94 -15.19 23.23
C GLY A 249 6.92 -14.12 23.65
N ILE A 250 6.40 -14.27 24.87
CA ILE A 250 5.39 -13.36 25.44
C ILE A 250 5.95 -11.93 25.60
N GLU A 251 7.21 -11.80 25.97
CA GLU A 251 7.87 -10.49 26.16
C GLU A 251 7.95 -9.71 24.86
N GLY A 252 8.38 -10.34 23.77
CA GLY A 252 8.45 -9.73 22.47
C GLY A 252 7.08 -9.33 21.94
N HIS A 253 6.04 -10.12 22.17
CA HIS A 253 4.66 -9.77 21.79
C HIS A 253 4.16 -8.57 22.61
N PHE A 254 4.37 -8.57 23.92
CA PHE A 254 4.08 -7.44 24.81
C PHE A 254 4.77 -6.16 24.32
N ALA A 255 6.04 -6.23 23.98
CA ALA A 255 6.81 -5.07 23.53
C ALA A 255 6.19 -4.37 22.31
N ARG A 256 5.69 -5.13 21.32
CA ARG A 256 5.02 -4.53 20.13
C ARG A 256 3.67 -3.93 20.48
N LEU A 257 2.89 -4.58 21.33
CA LEU A 257 1.62 -4.02 21.79
C LEU A 257 1.83 -2.75 22.60
N ARG A 258 2.88 -2.69 23.40
CA ARG A 258 3.28 -1.50 24.16
C ARG A 258 3.67 -0.34 23.23
N LEU A 259 4.35 -0.57 22.11
CA LEU A 259 4.60 0.45 21.10
C LEU A 259 3.29 1.01 20.50
N LEU A 260 2.28 0.16 20.31
CA LEU A 260 0.98 0.58 19.80
C LEU A 260 0.17 1.36 20.83
N ASP A 261 0.14 0.92 22.10
CA ASP A 261 -0.54 1.59 23.20
C ASP A 261 0.15 1.32 24.55
N ALA A 262 1.05 2.22 24.93
CA ALA A 262 1.79 2.10 26.19
C ALA A 262 0.88 2.26 27.43
N ASN A 263 -0.26 2.93 27.32
CA ASN A 263 -1.20 3.12 28.44
C ASN A 263 -1.99 1.85 28.72
N ARG A 264 -2.32 1.09 27.67
CA ARG A 264 -3.01 -0.19 27.77
C ARG A 264 -2.09 -1.32 28.25
N TYR A 265 -0.84 -1.29 27.83
CA TYR A 265 0.16 -2.31 28.14
C TYR A 265 1.30 -1.72 28.99
N PRO A 266 1.04 -1.30 30.26
CA PRO A 266 2.05 -0.69 31.10
C PRO A 266 3.04 -1.69 31.69
N LYS A 267 2.57 -2.90 32.04
CA LYS A 267 3.34 -3.93 32.76
C LYS A 267 3.21 -5.30 32.08
N LEU A 268 4.32 -6.01 32.06
CA LEU A 268 4.40 -7.36 31.47
C LEU A 268 3.62 -8.38 32.30
N GLU A 269 3.64 -8.27 33.63
CA GLU A 269 2.98 -9.22 34.54
C GLU A 269 1.46 -9.25 34.29
N ASP A 270 0.84 -8.08 34.21
CA ASP A 270 -0.59 -7.93 33.95
C ASP A 270 -0.97 -8.54 32.57
N PHE A 271 -0.10 -8.37 31.59
CA PHE A 271 -0.27 -8.94 30.25
C PHE A 271 -0.18 -10.48 30.25
N ILE A 272 0.75 -11.07 31.01
CA ILE A 272 0.90 -12.53 31.13
C ILE A 272 -0.35 -13.14 31.75
N GLU A 273 -0.92 -12.52 32.80
CA GLU A 273 -2.15 -12.97 33.42
C GLU A 273 -3.34 -12.94 32.45
N GLU A 274 -3.51 -11.82 31.76
CA GLU A 274 -4.56 -11.65 30.74
C GLU A 274 -4.41 -12.66 29.60
N HIS A 275 -3.19 -12.90 29.13
CA HIS A 275 -2.89 -13.83 28.04
C HIS A 275 -3.33 -15.27 28.33
N SER A 276 -3.27 -15.71 29.59
CA SER A 276 -3.70 -17.07 29.98
C SER A 276 -5.19 -17.33 29.76
N HIS A 277 -6.04 -16.30 29.86
CA HIS A 277 -7.49 -16.40 29.66
C HIS A 277 -7.92 -16.47 28.20
N TYR A 278 -7.14 -15.90 27.28
CA TYR A 278 -7.46 -15.91 25.84
C TYR A 278 -7.55 -17.30 25.22
N ASN A 279 -6.83 -18.28 25.75
CA ASN A 279 -6.83 -19.65 25.23
C ASN A 279 -8.20 -20.34 25.33
N GLU A 280 -8.99 -20.05 26.36
CA GLU A 280 -10.33 -20.61 26.50
C GLU A 280 -11.31 -19.98 25.52
N VAL A 281 -11.23 -18.67 25.34
CA VAL A 281 -12.04 -17.91 24.37
C VAL A 281 -11.78 -18.41 22.94
N ALA A 282 -10.50 -18.61 22.58
CA ALA A 282 -10.10 -19.09 21.27
C ALA A 282 -10.71 -20.45 20.91
N LYS A 283 -10.69 -21.40 21.85
CA LYS A 283 -11.29 -22.73 21.64
C LYS A 283 -12.79 -22.68 21.35
N VAL A 284 -13.50 -21.80 22.05
CA VAL A 284 -14.96 -21.67 21.86
C VAL A 284 -15.26 -20.93 20.56
N ALA A 285 -14.51 -19.87 20.24
CA ALA A 285 -14.65 -19.16 18.98
C ALA A 285 -14.39 -20.05 17.76
N ASP A 286 -13.43 -20.97 17.85
CA ASP A 286 -13.16 -21.94 16.77
C ASP A 286 -14.32 -22.91 16.54
N LEU A 287 -14.99 -23.38 17.60
CA LEU A 287 -16.20 -24.20 17.47
C LEU A 287 -17.35 -23.44 16.78
N VAL A 288 -17.49 -22.15 17.08
CA VAL A 288 -18.49 -21.28 16.44
C VAL A 288 -18.16 -21.08 14.97
N PHE A 289 -16.90 -20.78 14.66
CA PHE A 289 -16.42 -20.55 13.29
C PHE A 289 -16.58 -21.80 12.40
N GLN A 290 -16.22 -22.98 12.92
CA GLN A 290 -16.35 -24.24 12.19
C GLN A 290 -17.80 -24.71 12.04
N LYS A 291 -18.78 -23.94 12.53
CA LYS A 291 -20.21 -24.28 12.53
C LYS A 291 -20.52 -25.64 13.18
N LYS A 292 -19.65 -26.13 14.08
CA LYS A 292 -19.85 -27.37 14.84
C LYS A 292 -20.91 -27.19 15.91
N ALA A 293 -21.52 -28.30 16.33
CA ALA A 293 -22.50 -28.29 17.41
C ALA A 293 -21.86 -27.82 18.72
N LEU A 294 -22.43 -26.78 19.35
CA LEU A 294 -21.95 -26.28 20.64
C LEU A 294 -22.28 -27.29 21.77
N THR A 295 -21.27 -27.77 22.45
CA THR A 295 -21.46 -28.63 23.63
C THR A 295 -22.08 -27.83 24.80
N LYS A 296 -22.71 -28.51 25.77
CA LYS A 296 -23.24 -27.84 26.99
C LYS A 296 -22.15 -27.01 27.68
N LYS A 297 -20.93 -27.54 27.77
CA LYS A 297 -19.77 -26.86 28.35
C LYS A 297 -19.40 -25.59 27.54
N ALA A 298 -19.40 -25.66 26.21
CA ALA A 298 -19.11 -24.52 25.36
C ALA A 298 -20.19 -23.40 25.51
N LYS A 299 -21.48 -23.79 25.64
CA LYS A 299 -22.56 -22.82 25.91
C LYS A 299 -22.45 -22.15 27.28
N THR A 300 -22.01 -22.88 28.32
CA THR A 300 -21.75 -22.30 29.64
C THR A 300 -20.61 -21.28 29.58
N VAL A 301 -19.46 -21.64 28.94
CA VAL A 301 -18.34 -20.72 28.73
C VAL A 301 -18.74 -19.51 27.90
N LEU A 302 -19.54 -19.68 26.84
CA LEU A 302 -20.09 -18.57 26.08
C LEU A 302 -20.95 -17.65 26.95
N LYS A 303 -21.78 -18.21 27.83
CA LYS A 303 -22.61 -17.42 28.75
C LYS A 303 -21.78 -16.64 29.75
N ASP A 304 -20.71 -17.24 30.26
CA ASP A 304 -19.75 -16.60 31.17
C ASP A 304 -18.94 -15.49 30.45
N LEU A 305 -18.54 -15.71 29.20
CA LEU A 305 -17.84 -14.72 28.37
C LEU A 305 -18.74 -13.55 27.90
N LEU A 306 -20.06 -13.77 27.88
CA LEU A 306 -21.06 -12.81 27.41
C LEU A 306 -22.01 -12.38 28.54
N ILE A 307 -21.56 -12.40 29.81
CA ILE A 307 -22.34 -12.19 31.03
C ILE A 307 -23.23 -10.95 30.98
N GLU A 308 -22.86 -9.89 30.31
CA GLU A 308 -23.60 -8.63 30.20
C GLU A 308 -24.65 -8.60 29.10
N VAL A 309 -24.79 -9.70 28.33
CA VAL A 309 -25.84 -9.81 27.32
C VAL A 309 -27.11 -10.39 27.96
N ASP A 310 -28.23 -9.66 27.82
CA ASP A 310 -29.53 -10.14 28.27
C ASP A 310 -29.86 -11.54 27.71
N SER A 311 -30.51 -12.37 28.48
CA SER A 311 -30.80 -13.75 28.11
C SER A 311 -31.52 -13.89 26.77
N SER A 312 -32.35 -12.92 26.39
CA SER A 312 -33.06 -12.90 25.08
C SER A 312 -32.11 -12.58 23.94
N ALA A 313 -31.20 -11.59 24.10
CA ALA A 313 -30.17 -11.22 23.13
C ALA A 313 -29.09 -12.32 22.96
N PHE A 314 -28.80 -13.08 24.04
CA PHE A 314 -27.91 -14.23 23.98
C PHE A 314 -28.46 -15.38 23.13
N GLU A 315 -29.76 -15.67 23.22
CA GLU A 315 -30.40 -16.70 22.40
C GLU A 315 -30.43 -16.27 20.90
N GLU A 316 -30.69 -15.01 20.61
CA GLU A 316 -30.62 -14.47 19.25
C GLU A 316 -29.18 -14.58 18.68
N LEU A 317 -28.14 -14.30 19.50
CA LEU A 317 -26.74 -14.48 19.12
C LEU A 317 -26.39 -15.95 18.86
N LEU A 318 -26.98 -16.89 19.59
CA LEU A 318 -26.75 -18.33 19.36
C LEU A 318 -27.35 -18.82 18.03
N GLU A 319 -28.37 -18.16 17.51
CA GLU A 319 -28.98 -18.46 16.21
C GLU A 319 -28.14 -17.91 15.04
N ASP A 320 -27.49 -16.73 15.23
CA ASP A 320 -26.63 -16.10 14.23
C ASP A 320 -25.16 -16.27 14.60
N ARG A 321 -24.54 -17.29 14.03
CA ARG A 321 -23.13 -17.67 14.29
C ARG A 321 -22.14 -16.56 13.93
N ASP A 322 -22.44 -15.78 12.91
CA ASP A 322 -21.53 -14.72 12.44
C ASP A 322 -21.56 -13.52 13.42
N LYS A 323 -22.76 -13.17 13.91
CA LYS A 323 -22.90 -12.15 14.97
C LYS A 323 -22.34 -12.62 16.32
N LEU A 324 -22.52 -13.90 16.67
CA LEU A 324 -21.91 -14.47 17.87
C LEU A 324 -20.38 -14.39 17.82
N LEU A 325 -19.81 -14.68 16.66
CA LEU A 325 -18.37 -14.61 16.45
C LEU A 325 -17.87 -13.16 16.54
N GLU A 326 -18.58 -12.22 15.93
CA GLU A 326 -18.29 -10.77 16.06
C GLU A 326 -18.29 -10.33 17.53
N ALA A 327 -19.32 -10.70 18.26
CA ALA A 327 -19.45 -10.34 19.68
C ALA A 327 -18.31 -10.92 20.56
N LEU A 328 -17.85 -12.14 20.27
CA LEU A 328 -16.72 -12.76 20.96
C LEU A 328 -15.37 -12.08 20.64
N VAL A 329 -15.12 -11.82 19.36
CA VAL A 329 -13.89 -11.17 18.90
C VAL A 329 -13.82 -9.72 19.38
N ASP A 330 -14.94 -9.02 19.35
CA ASP A 330 -15.02 -7.62 19.79
C ASP A 330 -14.79 -7.47 21.31
N ARG A 331 -15.24 -8.45 22.12
CA ARG A 331 -15.11 -8.39 23.59
C ARG A 331 -13.77 -8.88 24.11
N HIS A 332 -13.22 -9.93 23.51
CA HIS A 332 -12.07 -10.64 24.08
C HIS A 332 -10.84 -10.65 23.18
N GLY A 333 -10.87 -10.00 22.01
CA GLY A 333 -9.80 -10.07 21.05
C GLY A 333 -8.91 -8.83 21.01
N THR A 334 -7.60 -9.07 20.79
CA THR A 334 -6.68 -8.05 20.26
C THR A 334 -6.95 -7.76 18.77
N GLY A 335 -8.05 -8.24 18.23
CA GLY A 335 -8.39 -8.24 16.82
C GLY A 335 -8.58 -6.86 16.18
N ARG A 336 -8.68 -5.80 17.00
CA ARG A 336 -8.61 -4.43 16.50
C ARG A 336 -7.18 -3.94 16.30
N VAL A 337 -6.23 -4.49 17.03
CA VAL A 337 -4.84 -4.03 17.06
C VAL A 337 -3.95 -4.93 16.21
N ILE A 338 -4.27 -6.22 16.12
CA ILE A 338 -3.49 -7.21 15.38
C ILE A 338 -4.31 -7.77 14.24
N PHE A 339 -3.73 -7.78 13.04
CA PHE A 339 -4.26 -8.46 11.87
C PHE A 339 -3.30 -9.58 11.46
N ARG A 340 -3.84 -10.80 11.31
CA ARG A 340 -3.05 -11.97 10.95
C ARG A 340 -3.84 -12.96 10.11
N ASN A 341 -3.37 -13.22 8.91
CA ASN A 341 -3.85 -14.29 8.08
C ASN A 341 -2.80 -15.39 7.98
N THR A 342 -3.28 -16.61 7.78
CA THR A 342 -2.43 -17.78 7.55
C THR A 342 -2.73 -18.37 6.17
N ARG A 343 -1.73 -18.97 5.55
CA ARG A 343 -1.90 -19.66 4.27
C ARG A 343 -2.97 -20.75 4.30
N LYS A 344 -3.10 -21.44 5.44
CA LYS A 344 -4.13 -22.48 5.62
C LYS A 344 -5.56 -21.92 5.57
N ALA A 345 -5.75 -20.65 5.96
CA ALA A 345 -7.04 -19.97 5.96
C ALA A 345 -7.42 -19.39 4.60
N LEU A 346 -6.46 -19.18 3.72
CA LEU A 346 -6.62 -18.53 2.42
C LEU A 346 -6.53 -19.55 1.28
N LYS A 347 -7.27 -19.30 0.20
CA LYS A 347 -7.21 -20.10 -1.04
C LYS A 347 -6.36 -19.38 -2.08
N GLY A 348 -5.75 -20.12 -3.00
CA GLY A 348 -5.04 -19.54 -4.15
C GLY A 348 -3.53 -19.62 -4.07
N PHE A 349 -2.97 -20.37 -3.12
CA PHE A 349 -1.54 -20.68 -3.09
C PHE A 349 -1.22 -21.87 -3.98
N PRO A 350 -0.04 -21.87 -4.64
CA PRO A 350 0.45 -23.00 -5.39
C PRO A 350 0.82 -24.15 -4.45
N LYS A 351 0.90 -25.36 -5.01
CA LYS A 351 1.53 -26.48 -4.33
C LYS A 351 3.04 -26.39 -4.47
N ARG A 352 3.78 -26.88 -3.48
CA ARG A 352 5.23 -27.03 -3.52
C ARG A 352 5.57 -28.50 -3.77
N LYS A 353 6.55 -28.75 -4.63
CA LYS A 353 7.07 -30.10 -4.89
C LYS A 353 8.59 -30.04 -4.86
N VAL A 354 9.20 -30.82 -3.97
CA VAL A 354 10.66 -30.91 -3.82
C VAL A 354 11.19 -32.00 -4.74
N ILE A 355 12.28 -31.67 -5.43
CA ILE A 355 12.98 -32.57 -6.34
C ILE A 355 14.47 -32.51 -5.96
N SER A 356 14.93 -33.55 -5.30
CA SER A 356 16.33 -33.69 -4.89
C SER A 356 17.19 -34.22 -6.03
N HIS A 357 18.37 -33.64 -6.19
CA HIS A 357 19.36 -34.07 -7.18
C HIS A 357 20.64 -34.46 -6.46
N VAL A 358 20.83 -35.77 -6.27
CA VAL A 358 22.04 -36.31 -5.63
C VAL A 358 23.18 -36.30 -6.66
N LEU A 359 24.25 -35.62 -6.34
CA LEU A 359 25.41 -35.48 -7.18
C LEU A 359 26.63 -36.25 -6.58
N GLU A 360 27.43 -36.84 -7.47
CA GLU A 360 28.73 -37.42 -7.14
C GLU A 360 29.83 -36.42 -7.49
N ALA A 361 31.03 -36.61 -6.93
CA ALA A 361 32.20 -35.81 -7.25
C ALA A 361 32.47 -35.74 -8.76
N SER A 362 33.01 -34.63 -9.25
CA SER A 362 33.33 -34.47 -10.67
C SER A 362 34.49 -35.38 -11.08
N GLU A 363 34.40 -36.01 -12.22
CA GLU A 363 35.48 -36.81 -12.82
C GLU A 363 36.76 -35.95 -13.12
N HIS A 364 36.65 -34.63 -13.14
CA HIS A 364 37.72 -33.67 -13.43
C HIS A 364 38.43 -33.17 -12.19
N LEU A 365 38.00 -33.53 -10.99
CA LEU A 365 38.61 -33.16 -9.71
C LEU A 365 38.99 -34.46 -9.00
N SER A 366 40.18 -34.45 -8.37
CA SER A 366 40.54 -35.49 -7.43
C SER A 366 39.58 -35.44 -6.22
N GLU A 367 39.34 -36.56 -5.56
CA GLU A 367 38.52 -36.62 -4.36
C GLU A 367 38.98 -35.67 -3.26
N ALA A 368 40.31 -35.50 -3.13
CA ALA A 368 40.90 -34.56 -2.17
C ALA A 368 40.63 -33.09 -2.53
N GLU A 369 40.65 -32.71 -3.80
CA GLU A 369 40.33 -31.36 -4.25
C GLU A 369 38.83 -31.05 -4.07
N HIS A 370 37.97 -32.02 -4.36
CA HIS A 370 36.54 -31.89 -4.12
C HIS A 370 36.22 -31.65 -2.64
N ASP A 371 36.78 -32.51 -1.76
CA ASP A 371 36.59 -32.38 -0.31
C ASP A 371 37.14 -31.05 0.23
N THR A 372 38.32 -30.63 -0.24
CA THR A 372 38.92 -29.34 0.16
C THR A 372 37.97 -28.20 -0.17
N ARG A 373 37.43 -28.22 -1.37
CA ARG A 373 36.53 -27.17 -1.81
C ARG A 373 35.23 -27.14 -0.98
N LEU A 374 34.62 -28.27 -0.69
CA LEU A 374 33.42 -28.34 0.15
C LEU A 374 33.70 -27.87 1.59
N ARG A 375 34.90 -28.13 2.11
CA ARG A 375 35.37 -27.62 3.41
C ARG A 375 35.49 -26.09 3.42
N GLU A 376 36.08 -25.53 2.40
CA GLU A 376 36.22 -24.08 2.26
C GLU A 376 34.87 -23.36 2.09
N GLU A 377 33.97 -23.95 1.30
CA GLU A 377 32.59 -23.44 1.22
C GLU A 377 31.88 -23.45 2.57
N PHE A 378 31.93 -24.59 3.29
CA PHE A 378 31.35 -24.71 4.62
C PHE A 378 31.93 -23.71 5.62
N HIS A 379 33.27 -23.57 5.65
CA HIS A 379 33.94 -22.65 6.55
C HIS A 379 33.47 -21.20 6.27
N LYS A 380 33.50 -20.77 5.02
CA LYS A 380 33.10 -19.42 4.62
C LYS A 380 31.60 -19.14 4.88
N GLU A 381 30.76 -20.13 4.71
CA GLU A 381 29.31 -19.95 4.75
C GLU A 381 28.67 -20.17 6.11
N CYS A 382 29.29 -20.96 6.95
CA CYS A 382 28.69 -21.39 8.20
C CYS A 382 29.48 -20.95 9.44
N LEU A 383 30.82 -21.02 9.42
CA LEU A 383 31.63 -20.75 10.60
C LEU A 383 32.06 -19.28 10.74
N VAL A 384 32.37 -18.61 9.65
CA VAL A 384 32.83 -17.21 9.70
C VAL A 384 31.74 -16.24 10.15
N GLN A 385 30.47 -16.57 9.92
CA GLN A 385 29.34 -15.71 10.36
C GLN A 385 29.09 -15.77 11.87
N GLU A 386 29.55 -16.82 12.52
CA GLU A 386 29.32 -17.09 13.94
C GLU A 386 30.50 -16.71 14.82
N SER A 387 31.67 -16.42 14.20
CA SER A 387 32.87 -15.97 14.91
C SER A 387 33.17 -14.52 14.50
N GLU A 388 33.56 -13.68 15.46
CA GLU A 388 34.07 -12.33 15.23
C GLU A 388 35.41 -12.31 14.47
N GLU A 389 35.88 -13.48 14.02
CA GLU A 389 37.14 -13.61 13.26
C GLU A 389 36.92 -13.19 11.79
N SER A 390 37.78 -12.32 11.30
CA SER A 390 37.77 -11.86 9.91
C SER A 390 37.92 -13.06 8.96
N PRO A 391 37.15 -13.13 7.85
CA PRO A 391 37.25 -14.23 6.90
C PRO A 391 38.67 -14.33 6.34
N SER A 392 39.15 -15.56 6.12
CA SER A 392 40.36 -15.77 5.35
C SER A 392 40.21 -15.13 3.97
N GLN A 393 40.96 -14.09 3.69
CA GLN A 393 40.83 -13.19 2.52
C GLN A 393 41.01 -13.87 1.16
N ASP A 394 41.35 -15.18 1.09
CA ASP A 394 41.88 -15.77 -0.15
C ASP A 394 40.93 -16.78 -0.87
N TYR A 395 39.81 -17.21 -0.26
CA TYR A 395 38.93 -18.16 -0.96
C TYR A 395 38.04 -17.48 -2.00
N LYS A 396 38.27 -17.82 -3.28
CA LYS A 396 37.40 -17.38 -4.40
C LYS A 396 36.59 -18.56 -4.93
N TYR A 397 35.26 -18.35 -5.06
CA TYR A 397 34.42 -19.34 -5.67
C TYR A 397 34.81 -19.61 -7.13
N SER A 398 34.89 -20.88 -7.50
CA SER A 398 35.11 -21.33 -8.89
C SER A 398 34.28 -22.58 -9.16
N PHE A 399 33.37 -22.51 -10.11
CA PHE A 399 32.45 -23.60 -10.46
C PHE A 399 32.76 -24.26 -11.81
N LYS A 400 33.88 -23.94 -12.47
CA LYS A 400 34.24 -24.40 -13.82
C LYS A 400 34.20 -25.93 -13.98
N HIS A 401 34.62 -26.67 -12.94
CA HIS A 401 34.62 -28.12 -12.90
C HIS A 401 33.63 -28.71 -11.89
N ASP A 402 32.66 -27.93 -11.46
CA ASP A 402 31.64 -28.34 -10.49
C ASP A 402 30.55 -29.17 -11.14
N ARG A 403 30.24 -30.30 -10.55
CA ARG A 403 29.17 -31.17 -11.04
C ARG A 403 27.79 -30.51 -10.98
N ARG A 404 27.60 -29.54 -10.06
CA ARG A 404 26.36 -28.74 -9.99
C ARG A 404 26.13 -27.94 -11.27
N ILE A 405 27.20 -27.39 -11.89
CA ILE A 405 27.09 -26.65 -13.16
C ILE A 405 26.77 -27.59 -14.32
N GLN A 406 27.39 -28.77 -14.37
CA GLN A 406 27.09 -29.76 -15.42
C GLN A 406 25.63 -30.23 -15.33
N TRP A 407 25.17 -30.52 -14.10
CA TRP A 407 23.77 -30.84 -13.83
C TRP A 407 22.84 -29.69 -14.25
N LEU A 408 23.17 -28.46 -13.89
CA LEU A 408 22.38 -27.27 -14.23
C LEU A 408 22.25 -27.10 -15.75
N ALA A 409 23.31 -27.38 -16.46
CA ALA A 409 23.35 -27.38 -17.93
C ALA A 409 22.39 -28.40 -18.57
N GLU A 410 22.47 -29.63 -18.08
CA GLU A 410 21.59 -30.70 -18.53
C GLU A 410 20.13 -30.40 -18.22
N PHE A 411 19.90 -29.81 -17.03
CA PHE A 411 18.57 -29.43 -16.57
C PHE A 411 17.99 -28.30 -17.41
N LEU A 412 18.75 -27.23 -17.67
CA LEU A 412 18.32 -26.09 -18.49
C LEU A 412 17.92 -26.55 -19.91
N LYS A 413 18.69 -27.47 -20.53
CA LYS A 413 18.35 -28.03 -21.84
C LYS A 413 17.04 -28.80 -21.80
N GLY A 414 16.72 -29.44 -20.69
CA GLY A 414 15.48 -30.20 -20.47
C GLY A 414 14.24 -29.33 -20.30
N LEU A 415 14.37 -28.11 -19.86
CA LEU A 415 13.24 -27.21 -19.53
C LEU A 415 12.56 -26.55 -20.74
N LYS A 416 13.06 -26.77 -21.97
CA LYS A 416 12.41 -26.31 -23.21
C LYS A 416 11.92 -24.86 -23.22
N GLY A 417 12.69 -23.95 -22.62
CA GLY A 417 12.39 -22.52 -22.58
C GLY A 417 11.59 -22.03 -21.35
N GLU A 418 11.21 -22.90 -20.43
CA GLU A 418 10.63 -22.47 -19.16
C GLU A 418 11.65 -21.69 -18.34
N LYS A 419 11.16 -20.68 -17.62
CA LYS A 419 12.00 -19.77 -16.83
C LYS A 419 12.33 -20.37 -15.47
N MET A 420 13.55 -20.16 -15.01
CA MET A 420 14.06 -20.70 -13.77
C MET A 420 14.75 -19.63 -12.91
N LEU A 421 14.38 -19.58 -11.62
CA LEU A 421 15.04 -18.78 -10.62
C LEU A 421 16.04 -19.64 -9.85
N LEU A 422 17.30 -19.21 -9.80
CA LEU A 422 18.33 -19.81 -8.97
C LEU A 422 18.71 -18.85 -7.86
N ILE A 423 18.64 -19.29 -6.62
CA ILE A 423 19.04 -18.50 -5.45
C ILE A 423 20.25 -19.14 -4.79
N CYS A 424 21.25 -18.33 -4.49
CA CYS A 424 22.41 -18.69 -3.70
C CYS A 424 22.70 -17.60 -2.66
N ARG A 425 23.65 -17.86 -1.77
CA ARG A 425 23.86 -17.03 -0.59
C ARG A 425 24.40 -15.63 -0.90
N SER A 426 25.40 -15.50 -1.75
CA SER A 426 26.16 -14.27 -1.89
C SER A 426 26.35 -13.80 -3.33
N LYS A 427 26.67 -12.52 -3.48
CA LYS A 427 27.05 -11.89 -4.74
C LYS A 427 28.22 -12.63 -5.41
N GLU A 428 29.27 -12.94 -4.66
CA GLU A 428 30.47 -13.60 -5.20
C GLU A 428 30.13 -14.97 -5.81
N LYS A 429 29.16 -15.68 -5.23
CA LYS A 429 28.62 -16.92 -5.82
C LYS A 429 27.87 -16.64 -7.10
N VAL A 430 27.02 -15.63 -7.16
CA VAL A 430 26.27 -15.23 -8.37
C VAL A 430 27.25 -14.93 -9.52
N GLU A 431 28.27 -14.11 -9.28
CA GLU A 431 29.27 -13.73 -10.28
C GLU A 431 30.09 -14.93 -10.75
N ALA A 432 30.48 -15.81 -9.83
CA ALA A 432 31.23 -17.04 -10.16
C ALA A 432 30.38 -18.06 -10.95
N LEU A 433 29.07 -18.16 -10.63
CA LEU A 433 28.11 -18.98 -11.37
C LEU A 433 27.88 -18.42 -12.77
N GLN A 434 27.67 -17.12 -12.91
CA GLN A 434 27.50 -16.45 -14.20
C GLN A 434 28.72 -16.70 -15.10
N SER A 435 29.92 -16.46 -14.59
CA SER A 435 31.15 -16.69 -15.33
C SER A 435 31.27 -18.16 -15.78
N SER A 436 30.94 -19.11 -14.90
CA SER A 436 31.04 -20.53 -15.21
C SER A 436 30.01 -21.00 -16.24
N LEU A 437 28.76 -20.47 -16.17
CA LEU A 437 27.70 -20.76 -17.16
C LEU A 437 28.08 -20.20 -18.54
N LEU A 438 28.64 -19.00 -18.59
CA LEU A 438 29.07 -18.39 -19.84
C LEU A 438 30.27 -19.13 -20.47
N GLU A 439 31.29 -19.46 -19.67
CA GLU A 439 32.50 -20.14 -20.16
C GLU A 439 32.24 -21.57 -20.59
N VAL A 440 31.54 -22.35 -19.77
CA VAL A 440 31.36 -23.79 -19.98
C VAL A 440 30.19 -24.09 -20.94
N LEU A 441 29.10 -23.31 -20.88
CA LEU A 441 27.85 -23.63 -21.52
C LEU A 441 27.43 -22.64 -22.60
N LYS A 442 28.05 -21.47 -22.66
CA LYS A 442 27.63 -20.35 -23.51
C LYS A 442 26.14 -19.99 -23.31
N VAL A 443 25.65 -20.10 -22.08
CA VAL A 443 24.29 -19.73 -21.70
C VAL A 443 24.34 -18.34 -21.05
N ASP A 444 23.61 -17.41 -21.65
CA ASP A 444 23.39 -16.10 -21.06
C ASP A 444 22.43 -16.21 -19.88
N SER A 445 22.76 -15.54 -18.80
CA SER A 445 21.96 -15.49 -17.58
C SER A 445 21.71 -14.04 -17.14
N ALA A 446 20.51 -13.76 -16.68
CA ALA A 446 20.27 -12.54 -15.93
C ALA A 446 20.78 -12.70 -14.50
N VAL A 447 21.19 -11.60 -13.88
CA VAL A 447 21.76 -11.61 -12.51
C VAL A 447 21.09 -10.57 -11.61
N PHE A 448 20.93 -10.93 -10.33
CA PHE A 448 20.45 -10.04 -9.28
C PHE A 448 21.33 -10.18 -8.04
N HIS A 449 21.98 -9.09 -7.67
CA HIS A 449 22.72 -8.98 -6.42
C HIS A 449 22.69 -7.53 -5.89
N GLU A 450 23.14 -7.33 -4.69
CA GLU A 450 23.06 -6.08 -3.92
C GLU A 450 23.73 -4.88 -4.60
N ASP A 451 24.83 -5.05 -5.30
CA ASP A 451 25.61 -3.96 -5.92
C ASP A 451 25.05 -3.47 -7.27
N LEU A 452 24.02 -4.12 -7.80
CA LEU A 452 23.37 -3.67 -9.04
C LEU A 452 22.52 -2.43 -8.79
N SER A 453 22.70 -1.41 -9.64
CA SER A 453 21.81 -0.24 -9.65
C SER A 453 20.37 -0.63 -10.01
N LEU A 454 19.40 0.22 -9.64
CA LEU A 454 17.99 -0.02 -9.97
C LEU A 454 17.76 -0.22 -11.47
N ILE A 455 18.43 0.57 -12.31
CA ILE A 455 18.33 0.47 -13.78
C ILE A 455 18.87 -0.88 -14.27
N GLN A 456 19.98 -1.35 -13.71
CA GLN A 456 20.54 -2.65 -14.05
C GLN A 456 19.64 -3.80 -13.62
N ARG A 457 19.05 -3.73 -12.41
CA ARG A 457 18.08 -4.71 -11.93
C ARG A 457 16.85 -4.75 -12.85
N ASP A 458 16.35 -3.59 -13.27
CA ASP A 458 15.21 -3.49 -14.18
C ASP A 458 15.50 -4.11 -15.54
N ARG A 459 16.65 -3.80 -16.11
CA ARG A 459 17.08 -4.38 -17.38
C ARG A 459 17.18 -5.92 -17.29
N ASN A 460 17.79 -6.42 -16.22
CA ASN A 460 17.93 -7.87 -16.01
C ASN A 460 16.57 -8.55 -15.77
N ALA A 461 15.65 -7.90 -15.05
CA ALA A 461 14.30 -8.42 -14.87
C ALA A 461 13.52 -8.47 -16.18
N ALA A 462 13.58 -7.41 -16.99
CA ALA A 462 12.94 -7.38 -18.30
C ALA A 462 13.54 -8.46 -19.23
N TYR A 463 14.86 -8.60 -19.24
CA TYR A 463 15.56 -9.64 -20.00
C TYR A 463 15.16 -11.05 -19.56
N PHE A 464 14.96 -11.30 -18.26
CA PHE A 464 14.48 -12.56 -17.73
C PHE A 464 12.99 -12.80 -18.05
N ALA A 465 12.17 -11.75 -18.04
CA ALA A 465 10.74 -11.86 -18.34
C ALA A 465 10.44 -12.07 -19.85
N ASP A 466 11.34 -11.64 -20.73
CA ASP A 466 11.18 -11.80 -22.18
C ASP A 466 11.29 -13.28 -22.58
N ASN A 467 10.38 -13.75 -23.45
CA ASN A 467 10.37 -15.13 -23.92
C ASN A 467 11.66 -15.53 -24.68
N GLU A 468 12.27 -14.59 -25.40
CA GLU A 468 13.53 -14.77 -26.08
C GLU A 468 14.76 -14.36 -25.25
N GLY A 469 14.54 -13.88 -24.05
CA GLY A 469 15.58 -13.44 -23.12
C GLY A 469 16.15 -14.58 -22.28
N ALA A 470 16.83 -14.22 -21.17
CA ALA A 470 17.48 -15.19 -20.31
C ALA A 470 16.51 -16.25 -19.78
N GLN A 471 16.88 -17.52 -19.89
CA GLN A 471 16.10 -18.63 -19.33
C GLN A 471 16.30 -18.79 -17.82
N ILE A 472 17.44 -18.35 -17.30
CA ILE A 472 17.80 -18.43 -15.89
C ILE A 472 18.09 -17.02 -15.32
N LEU A 473 17.57 -16.77 -14.11
CA LEU A 473 17.95 -15.64 -13.27
C LEU A 473 18.73 -16.14 -12.07
N LEU A 474 19.96 -15.66 -11.91
CA LEU A 474 20.83 -15.96 -10.78
C LEU A 474 20.67 -14.86 -9.72
N CYS A 475 20.28 -15.21 -8.51
CA CYS A 475 20.04 -14.25 -7.43
C CYS A 475 20.93 -14.54 -6.23
N SER A 476 21.48 -13.49 -5.61
CA SER A 476 21.93 -13.53 -4.22
C SER A 476 20.70 -13.51 -3.29
N GLU A 477 20.89 -13.82 -2.02
CA GLU A 477 19.82 -13.80 -1.01
C GLU A 477 19.13 -12.42 -0.97
N ILE A 478 19.90 -11.36 -0.80
CA ILE A 478 19.45 -9.98 -0.77
C ILE A 478 18.93 -9.52 -2.15
N GLY A 479 19.66 -9.88 -3.22
CA GLY A 479 19.31 -9.47 -4.58
C GLY A 479 17.95 -9.97 -5.05
N SER A 480 17.46 -11.09 -4.51
CA SER A 480 16.16 -11.66 -4.88
C SER A 480 14.95 -10.90 -4.31
N GLU A 481 15.16 -9.97 -3.39
CA GLU A 481 14.08 -9.24 -2.70
C GLU A 481 13.36 -8.24 -3.61
N GLY A 482 12.07 -8.02 -3.38
CA GLY A 482 11.28 -6.93 -3.96
C GLY A 482 10.68 -7.17 -5.33
N ARG A 483 10.87 -8.32 -5.98
CA ARG A 483 10.34 -8.58 -7.32
C ARG A 483 9.34 -9.73 -7.38
N ASN A 484 8.44 -9.63 -8.35
CA ASN A 484 7.46 -10.66 -8.64
C ASN A 484 7.90 -11.49 -9.86
N PHE A 485 8.19 -12.76 -9.63
CA PHE A 485 8.58 -13.71 -10.68
C PHE A 485 7.52 -14.83 -10.90
N GLN A 486 6.23 -14.50 -10.72
CA GLN A 486 5.14 -15.47 -10.80
C GLN A 486 5.02 -16.19 -12.17
N PHE A 487 5.65 -15.67 -13.22
CA PHE A 487 5.74 -16.36 -14.50
C PHE A 487 6.73 -17.54 -14.49
N ALA A 488 7.64 -17.60 -13.49
CA ALA A 488 8.53 -18.73 -13.27
C ALA A 488 7.96 -19.65 -12.17
N HIS A 489 8.16 -20.94 -12.28
CA HIS A 489 7.74 -21.93 -11.29
C HIS A 489 8.81 -22.98 -10.96
N HIS A 490 10.00 -22.85 -11.55
CA HIS A 490 11.19 -23.62 -11.19
C HIS A 490 12.10 -22.79 -10.30
N LEU A 491 12.35 -23.28 -9.08
CA LEU A 491 13.27 -22.71 -8.11
C LEU A 491 14.44 -23.65 -7.89
N VAL A 492 15.66 -23.21 -8.13
CA VAL A 492 16.87 -23.93 -7.75
C VAL A 492 17.46 -23.31 -6.50
N LEU A 493 17.55 -24.07 -5.43
CA LEU A 493 18.29 -23.71 -4.22
C LEU A 493 19.70 -24.26 -4.37
N PHE A 494 20.62 -23.43 -4.89
CA PHE A 494 22.00 -23.87 -5.20
C PHE A 494 22.80 -24.19 -3.94
N ASP A 495 22.53 -23.49 -2.86
CA ASP A 495 22.92 -23.77 -1.50
C ASP A 495 21.70 -23.63 -0.57
N LEU A 496 21.77 -24.22 0.62
CA LEU A 496 20.73 -24.14 1.63
C LEU A 496 21.16 -23.26 2.79
N PRO A 497 20.31 -22.33 3.24
CA PRO A 497 20.62 -21.53 4.42
C PRO A 497 20.53 -22.38 5.69
N LEU A 498 21.27 -21.99 6.73
CA LEU A 498 21.15 -22.62 8.05
C LEU A 498 19.77 -22.35 8.69
N ASN A 499 19.33 -21.10 8.60
CA ASN A 499 18.05 -20.68 9.19
C ASN A 499 16.86 -21.08 8.28
N PRO A 500 15.89 -21.87 8.78
CA PRO A 500 14.69 -22.24 8.03
C PRO A 500 13.82 -21.06 7.60
N GLU A 501 13.93 -19.94 8.27
CA GLU A 501 13.21 -18.70 7.90
C GLU A 501 13.72 -18.10 6.59
N LEU A 502 15.05 -18.06 6.43
CA LEU A 502 15.65 -17.65 5.15
C LEU A 502 15.26 -18.61 4.01
N LEU A 503 15.14 -19.90 4.32
CA LEU A 503 14.65 -20.88 3.34
C LEU A 503 13.20 -20.56 2.92
N GLU A 504 12.34 -20.26 3.87
CA GLU A 504 10.95 -19.86 3.59
C GLU A 504 10.88 -18.56 2.79
N GLN A 505 11.74 -17.58 3.08
CA GLN A 505 11.85 -16.34 2.30
C GLN A 505 12.30 -16.62 0.85
N ARG A 506 13.30 -17.49 0.63
CA ARG A 506 13.73 -17.90 -0.73
C ARG A 506 12.60 -18.57 -1.51
N ILE A 507 11.88 -19.50 -0.91
CA ILE A 507 10.73 -20.15 -1.54
C ILE A 507 9.60 -19.15 -1.79
N GLY A 508 9.38 -18.23 -0.87
CA GLY A 508 8.38 -17.16 -0.95
C GLY A 508 8.56 -16.19 -2.14
N ARG A 509 9.71 -16.23 -2.84
CA ARG A 509 9.91 -15.45 -4.07
C ARG A 509 8.99 -15.91 -5.20
N LEU A 510 8.70 -17.20 -5.28
CA LEU A 510 7.79 -17.80 -6.26
C LEU A 510 6.44 -18.20 -5.63
N ASP A 511 6.43 -18.55 -4.36
CA ASP A 511 5.27 -19.05 -3.64
C ASP A 511 4.41 -17.91 -3.10
N ARG A 512 3.65 -17.30 -3.99
CA ARG A 512 2.77 -16.17 -3.73
C ARG A 512 1.35 -16.43 -4.20
N ILE A 513 0.40 -15.71 -3.62
CA ILE A 513 -1.00 -15.72 -4.10
C ILE A 513 -1.04 -15.30 -5.57
N GLY A 514 -1.80 -16.03 -6.38
CA GLY A 514 -1.91 -15.79 -7.83
C GLY A 514 -1.01 -16.68 -8.70
N GLN A 515 -0.04 -17.36 -8.11
CA GLN A 515 0.73 -18.40 -8.84
C GLN A 515 -0.17 -19.61 -9.10
N THR A 516 -0.34 -19.95 -10.39
CA THR A 516 -1.22 -21.04 -10.83
C THR A 516 -0.51 -22.37 -10.95
N ASN A 517 0.82 -22.34 -11.16
CA ASN A 517 1.62 -23.54 -11.36
C ASN A 517 2.17 -24.08 -10.04
N THR A 518 2.35 -25.41 -9.96
CA THR A 518 3.06 -26.03 -8.83
C THR A 518 4.52 -25.61 -8.84
N ILE A 519 5.02 -25.06 -7.75
CA ILE A 519 6.42 -24.66 -7.62
C ILE A 519 7.27 -25.92 -7.49
N GLN A 520 8.22 -26.06 -8.39
CA GLN A 520 9.20 -27.14 -8.40
C GLN A 520 10.50 -26.66 -7.76
N ILE A 521 10.80 -27.17 -6.57
CA ILE A 521 11.98 -26.79 -5.80
C ILE A 521 13.07 -27.83 -6.04
N HIS A 522 14.10 -27.43 -6.78
CA HIS A 522 15.23 -28.27 -7.13
C HIS A 522 16.39 -28.04 -6.16
N VAL A 523 16.87 -29.09 -5.54
CA VAL A 523 17.98 -29.03 -4.58
C VAL A 523 19.10 -29.96 -5.02
N PRO A 524 20.17 -29.43 -5.67
CA PRO A 524 21.37 -30.21 -5.98
C PRO A 524 22.26 -30.29 -4.74
N TYR A 525 22.60 -31.50 -4.32
CA TYR A 525 23.51 -31.71 -3.21
C TYR A 525 24.46 -32.88 -3.46
N PHE A 526 25.63 -32.80 -2.85
CA PHE A 526 26.62 -33.90 -2.90
C PHE A 526 26.32 -34.92 -1.82
N LYS A 527 26.47 -36.20 -2.17
CA LYS A 527 26.36 -37.31 -1.22
C LYS A 527 27.45 -37.22 -0.13
N GLU A 528 27.10 -37.53 1.09
CA GLU A 528 28.03 -37.51 2.25
C GLU A 528 28.66 -36.12 2.47
N SER A 529 27.93 -35.04 2.19
CA SER A 529 28.37 -33.67 2.34
C SER A 529 27.51 -32.86 3.34
N TRP A 530 28.00 -31.69 3.66
CA TRP A 530 27.26 -30.71 4.46
C TRP A 530 25.89 -30.35 3.86
N THR A 531 25.82 -30.24 2.55
CA THR A 531 24.58 -29.91 1.84
C THR A 531 23.54 -31.03 1.95
N GLU A 532 23.95 -32.30 2.06
CA GLU A 532 23.07 -33.44 2.38
C GLU A 532 22.50 -33.35 3.81
N ILE A 533 23.35 -32.96 4.79
CA ILE A 533 22.90 -32.76 6.18
C ILE A 533 21.80 -31.71 6.22
N LEU A 534 22.01 -30.56 5.61
CA LEU A 534 21.02 -29.46 5.54
C LEU A 534 19.76 -29.89 4.81
N PHE A 535 19.90 -30.58 3.67
CA PHE A 535 18.73 -31.04 2.92
C PHE A 535 17.85 -31.98 3.74
N LYS A 536 18.45 -32.98 4.40
CA LYS A 536 17.72 -33.91 5.27
C LYS A 536 17.07 -33.23 6.45
N TRP A 537 17.77 -32.29 7.07
CA TRP A 537 17.19 -31.52 8.17
C TRP A 537 15.99 -30.69 7.73
N HIS A 538 16.13 -29.88 6.69
CA HIS A 538 15.05 -29.03 6.20
C HIS A 538 13.87 -29.80 5.59
N HIS A 539 14.16 -30.85 4.82
CA HIS A 539 13.12 -31.58 4.09
C HIS A 539 12.56 -32.76 4.89
N GLU A 540 13.43 -33.68 5.35
CA GLU A 540 12.98 -34.91 6.02
C GLU A 540 12.57 -34.71 7.48
N SER A 541 13.25 -33.80 8.20
CA SER A 541 12.96 -33.54 9.61
C SER A 541 11.89 -32.47 9.79
N LEU A 542 12.13 -31.26 9.27
CA LEU A 542 11.24 -30.12 9.46
C LEU A 542 10.09 -30.07 8.44
N ASN A 543 10.21 -30.74 7.31
CA ASN A 543 9.29 -30.64 6.16
C ASN A 543 9.06 -29.18 5.70
N GLY A 544 10.06 -28.33 5.88
CA GLY A 544 9.98 -26.88 5.63
C GLY A 544 10.06 -26.47 4.16
N MET A 545 10.39 -27.40 3.27
CA MET A 545 10.41 -27.12 1.83
C MET A 545 9.03 -27.29 1.18
N GLU A 546 8.23 -28.27 1.63
CA GLU A 546 6.89 -28.52 1.09
C GLU A 546 5.79 -27.76 1.83
N ASN A 547 6.01 -27.52 3.12
CA ASN A 547 5.09 -26.79 3.98
C ASN A 547 5.75 -25.55 4.57
N SER A 548 4.98 -24.49 4.77
CA SER A 548 5.46 -23.29 5.46
C SER A 548 5.68 -23.60 6.93
N LEU A 549 6.88 -23.31 7.43
CA LEU A 549 7.26 -23.51 8.82
C LEU A 549 6.91 -22.31 9.67
N LYS A 550 6.23 -22.54 10.79
CA LYS A 550 6.02 -21.54 11.82
C LYS A 550 7.16 -21.60 12.82
N GLY A 551 7.78 -20.47 13.12
CA GLY A 551 8.84 -20.41 14.12
C GLY A 551 10.20 -20.96 13.66
N GLY A 552 10.57 -20.75 12.39
CA GLY A 552 11.83 -21.24 11.80
C GLY A 552 13.08 -20.85 12.59
N HIS A 553 13.12 -19.61 13.09
CA HIS A 553 14.24 -19.14 13.91
C HIS A 553 14.38 -19.91 15.24
N LEU A 554 13.27 -20.20 15.92
CA LEU A 554 13.31 -20.98 17.16
C LEU A 554 13.84 -22.39 16.96
N TYR A 555 13.52 -23.02 15.83
CA TYR A 555 14.09 -24.34 15.48
C TYR A 555 15.58 -24.24 15.23
N TYR A 556 16.01 -23.18 14.57
CA TYR A 556 17.41 -22.93 14.32
C TYR A 556 18.19 -22.75 15.62
N GLU A 557 17.78 -21.84 16.49
CA GLU A 557 18.45 -21.60 17.77
C GLU A 557 18.53 -22.86 18.65
N ALA A 558 17.45 -23.65 18.73
CA ALA A 558 17.41 -24.87 19.51
C ALA A 558 18.33 -26.00 18.99
N ASN A 559 18.69 -25.97 17.69
CA ASN A 559 19.41 -27.05 17.04
C ASN A 559 20.77 -26.63 16.43
N LYS A 560 21.10 -25.35 16.42
CA LYS A 560 22.23 -24.73 15.77
C LYS A 560 23.57 -25.38 16.12
N GLU A 561 23.89 -25.51 17.43
CA GLU A 561 25.16 -26.06 17.89
C GLU A 561 25.35 -27.50 17.43
N ARG A 562 24.30 -28.33 17.55
CA ARG A 562 24.33 -29.74 17.13
C ARG A 562 24.47 -29.89 15.61
N LEU A 563 23.77 -29.02 14.86
CA LEU A 563 23.79 -29.02 13.40
C LEU A 563 25.20 -28.67 12.89
N LEU A 564 25.82 -27.62 13.44
CA LEU A 564 27.18 -27.22 13.12
C LEU A 564 28.20 -28.27 13.50
N ALA A 565 28.03 -28.93 14.65
CA ALA A 565 28.92 -30.00 15.09
C ALA A 565 28.94 -31.20 14.11
N PHE A 566 27.80 -31.58 13.51
CA PHE A 566 27.77 -32.58 12.44
C PHE A 566 28.53 -32.15 11.20
N GLY A 567 28.38 -30.89 10.80
CA GLY A 567 29.12 -30.33 9.67
C GLY A 567 30.61 -30.31 9.91
N GLU A 568 31.08 -29.86 11.08
CA GLU A 568 32.49 -29.87 11.45
C GLU A 568 33.09 -31.27 11.50
N GLN A 569 32.38 -32.25 12.06
CA GLN A 569 32.85 -33.65 12.08
C GLN A 569 33.06 -34.17 10.67
N LEU A 570 32.10 -33.92 9.77
CA LEU A 570 32.22 -34.30 8.38
C LEU A 570 33.41 -33.64 7.70
N MET A 571 33.62 -32.35 7.93
CA MET A 571 34.74 -31.60 7.35
C MET A 571 36.11 -32.01 7.88
N LYS A 572 36.20 -32.50 9.12
CA LYS A 572 37.42 -33.06 9.68
C LYS A 572 37.69 -34.49 9.22
N GLY A 573 36.82 -35.07 8.37
CA GLY A 573 36.96 -36.48 7.93
C GLY A 573 36.70 -37.52 9.06
N THR A 574 36.10 -37.09 10.17
CA THR A 574 35.65 -37.98 11.23
C THR A 574 34.23 -38.40 10.93
N ALA A 575 34.02 -39.72 10.74
CA ALA A 575 32.69 -40.24 10.50
C ALA A 575 31.80 -40.00 11.73
N PHE A 576 30.75 -39.23 11.57
CA PHE A 576 29.69 -39.15 12.59
C PHE A 576 28.80 -40.40 12.53
N SER A 577 28.25 -40.76 13.65
CA SER A 577 27.35 -41.90 13.72
C SER A 577 26.06 -41.64 12.95
N LYS A 578 25.80 -42.42 11.87
CA LYS A 578 24.53 -42.34 11.13
C LYS A 578 23.32 -42.49 12.05
N LYS A 579 23.49 -43.22 13.19
CA LYS A 579 22.46 -43.36 14.21
C LYS A 579 22.21 -42.06 14.97
N GLU A 580 23.28 -41.39 15.42
CA GLU A 580 23.15 -40.10 16.13
C GLU A 580 22.50 -39.02 15.28
N PHE A 581 22.84 -38.95 13.99
CA PHE A 581 22.21 -38.02 13.04
C PHE A 581 20.74 -38.42 12.81
N GLY A 582 20.41 -39.69 12.67
CA GLY A 582 19.05 -40.17 12.57
C GLY A 582 18.20 -39.81 13.82
N ASP A 583 18.76 -40.01 15.00
CA ASP A 583 18.12 -39.65 16.28
C ASP A 583 17.89 -38.13 16.35
N PHE A 584 18.86 -37.32 15.95
CA PHE A 584 18.75 -35.86 15.84
C PHE A 584 17.60 -35.43 14.92
N LEU A 585 17.46 -36.03 13.72
CA LEU A 585 16.37 -35.73 12.80
C LEU A 585 15.00 -36.07 13.40
N ILE A 586 14.90 -37.19 14.12
CA ILE A 586 13.65 -37.58 14.79
C ILE A 586 13.29 -36.62 15.93
N GLU A 587 14.28 -36.22 16.74
CA GLU A 587 14.07 -35.26 17.83
C GLU A 587 13.64 -33.88 17.28
N SER A 588 14.33 -33.38 16.26
CA SER A 588 13.97 -32.12 15.59
C SER A 588 12.56 -32.17 15.00
N ALA A 589 12.16 -33.28 14.39
CA ALA A 589 10.81 -33.46 13.84
C ALA A 589 9.72 -33.47 14.94
N LYS A 590 10.02 -34.12 16.11
CA LYS A 590 9.11 -34.11 17.27
C LYS A 590 8.97 -32.70 17.84
N TYR A 591 10.09 -31.99 18.00
CA TYR A 591 10.12 -30.62 18.49
C TYR A 591 9.31 -29.71 17.57
N SER A 592 9.50 -29.82 16.22
CA SER A 592 8.75 -29.08 15.24
C SER A 592 7.23 -29.30 15.38
N LYS A 593 6.79 -30.57 15.48
CA LYS A 593 5.35 -30.89 15.64
C LYS A 593 4.76 -30.36 16.93
N ALA A 594 5.49 -30.48 18.05
CA ALA A 594 5.04 -29.96 19.33
C ALA A 594 4.89 -28.43 19.30
N MET A 595 5.85 -27.74 18.69
CA MET A 595 5.83 -26.30 18.54
C MET A 595 4.69 -25.86 17.60
N GLU A 596 4.50 -26.51 16.45
CA GLU A 596 3.39 -26.21 15.54
C GLU A 596 2.02 -26.39 16.24
N GLN A 597 1.88 -27.38 17.10
CA GLN A 597 0.68 -27.55 17.91
C GLN A 597 0.50 -26.43 18.94
N SER A 598 1.55 -26.06 19.65
CA SER A 598 1.49 -24.98 20.65
C SER A 598 1.18 -23.62 20.03
N LEU A 599 1.77 -23.33 18.87
CA LEU A 599 1.51 -22.11 18.10
C LEU A 599 0.14 -22.10 17.39
N GLY A 600 -0.46 -23.28 17.18
CA GLY A 600 -1.78 -23.43 16.54
C GLY A 600 -2.98 -23.34 17.51
N GLU A 601 -2.77 -23.42 18.80
CA GLU A 601 -3.81 -23.55 19.85
C GLU A 601 -4.00 -22.28 20.69
N GLY A 602 -3.69 -21.09 20.23
CA GLY A 602 -3.76 -19.90 21.08
C GLY A 602 -4.52 -18.73 20.52
N GLN A 603 -4.14 -17.55 20.97
CA GLN A 603 -4.64 -16.23 20.60
C GLN A 603 -4.63 -15.99 19.07
N ASP A 604 -3.70 -16.59 18.35
CA ASP A 604 -3.56 -16.57 16.89
C ASP A 604 -4.86 -16.93 16.18
N ARG A 605 -5.63 -17.84 16.72
CA ARG A 605 -6.86 -18.29 16.08
C ARG A 605 -7.95 -17.22 16.10
N LEU A 606 -8.11 -16.49 17.21
CA LEU A 606 -9.05 -15.38 17.32
C LEU A 606 -8.66 -14.24 16.37
N VAL A 607 -7.37 -13.92 16.32
CA VAL A 607 -6.84 -12.89 15.41
C VAL A 607 -7.05 -13.30 13.95
N ALA A 608 -6.77 -14.55 13.59
CA ALA A 608 -6.99 -15.07 12.22
C ALA A 608 -8.47 -15.04 11.80
N ILE A 609 -9.38 -15.35 12.73
CA ILE A 609 -10.82 -15.28 12.48
C ILE A 609 -11.27 -13.83 12.22
N ASN A 610 -10.76 -12.88 12.99
CA ASN A 610 -11.08 -11.46 12.83
C ASN A 610 -10.50 -10.87 11.53
N SER A 611 -9.32 -11.31 11.14
CA SER A 611 -8.59 -10.79 9.96
C SER A 611 -9.16 -11.30 8.63
N ASN A 612 -10.02 -12.30 8.65
CA ASN A 612 -10.59 -12.91 7.45
C ASN A 612 -12.12 -12.82 7.44
N ARG A 613 -12.66 -11.77 6.82
CA ARG A 613 -14.11 -11.57 6.58
C ARG A 613 -14.41 -11.63 5.08
N PRO A 614 -14.56 -12.82 4.50
CA PRO A 614 -14.58 -13.01 3.04
C PRO A 614 -15.74 -12.27 2.35
N ASN A 615 -16.89 -12.07 3.00
CA ASN A 615 -18.03 -11.36 2.41
C ASN A 615 -17.72 -9.87 2.22
N LYS A 616 -17.21 -9.18 3.25
CA LYS A 616 -16.81 -7.77 3.17
C LYS A 616 -15.65 -7.57 2.20
N ALA A 617 -14.68 -8.47 2.24
CA ALA A 617 -13.54 -8.46 1.34
C ALA A 617 -13.97 -8.58 -0.13
N LYS A 618 -14.90 -9.49 -0.42
CA LYS A 618 -15.44 -9.69 -1.77
C LYS A 618 -16.21 -8.46 -2.26
N GLU A 619 -17.00 -7.84 -1.40
CA GLU A 619 -17.76 -6.61 -1.74
C GLU A 619 -16.82 -5.50 -2.21
N LEU A 620 -15.69 -5.28 -1.52
CA LEU A 620 -14.68 -4.30 -1.94
C LEU A 620 -14.06 -4.64 -3.29
N VAL A 621 -13.69 -5.91 -3.51
CA VAL A 621 -13.15 -6.38 -4.80
C VAL A 621 -14.16 -6.15 -5.92
N ASP A 622 -15.43 -6.48 -5.69
CA ASP A 622 -16.48 -6.32 -6.68
C ASP A 622 -16.71 -4.83 -7.00
N LEU A 623 -16.70 -3.95 -6.01
CA LEU A 623 -16.82 -2.49 -6.19
C LEU A 623 -15.65 -1.92 -7.00
N ILE A 624 -14.41 -2.28 -6.68
CA ILE A 624 -13.23 -1.86 -7.47
C ILE A 624 -13.37 -2.41 -8.89
N GLY A 625 -13.76 -3.68 -9.05
CA GLY A 625 -13.94 -4.30 -10.35
C GLY A 625 -15.04 -3.68 -11.21
N VAL A 626 -16.06 -3.07 -10.62
CA VAL A 626 -17.08 -2.27 -11.32
C VAL A 626 -16.45 -0.96 -11.79
N THR A 627 -15.72 -0.26 -10.93
CA THR A 627 -15.04 1.01 -11.26
C THR A 627 -13.97 0.81 -12.34
N ASP A 628 -13.20 -0.27 -12.30
CA ASP A 628 -12.18 -0.60 -13.31
C ASP A 628 -12.78 -0.86 -14.72
N LYS A 629 -14.07 -1.18 -14.80
CA LYS A 629 -14.78 -1.42 -16.07
C LYS A 629 -15.52 -0.20 -16.59
N ASP A 630 -15.64 0.82 -15.78
CA ASP A 630 -16.32 2.06 -16.17
C ASP A 630 -15.45 2.85 -17.14
N SER A 631 -16.04 3.28 -18.24
CA SER A 631 -15.36 4.07 -19.27
C SER A 631 -15.41 5.59 -19.03
N ILE A 632 -16.00 6.04 -17.93
CA ILE A 632 -16.15 7.47 -17.62
C ILE A 632 -14.79 8.15 -17.56
N LEU A 633 -13.85 7.57 -16.78
CA LEU A 633 -12.50 8.11 -16.65
C LEU A 633 -11.75 8.16 -17.99
N GLU A 634 -11.79 7.05 -18.75
CA GLU A 634 -11.12 6.96 -20.06
C GLU A 634 -11.66 8.04 -21.01
N SER A 635 -13.00 8.16 -21.09
CA SER A 635 -13.65 9.19 -21.92
C SER A 635 -13.31 10.60 -21.50
N LEU A 636 -13.31 10.88 -20.18
CA LEU A 636 -12.94 12.19 -19.63
C LEU A 636 -11.49 12.54 -19.94
N MET A 637 -10.56 11.61 -19.70
CA MET A 637 -9.14 11.86 -19.96
C MET A 637 -8.86 12.10 -21.44
N HIS A 638 -9.50 11.38 -22.37
CA HIS A 638 -9.36 11.65 -23.79
C HIS A 638 -9.86 13.05 -24.15
N GLN A 639 -10.96 13.51 -23.57
CA GLN A 639 -11.45 14.87 -23.78
C GLN A 639 -10.47 15.92 -23.19
N LEU A 640 -9.89 15.66 -22.03
CA LEU A 640 -8.88 16.55 -21.43
C LEU A 640 -7.58 16.55 -22.24
N PHE A 641 -7.12 15.41 -22.75
CA PHE A 641 -5.96 15.33 -23.63
C PHE A 641 -6.16 16.17 -24.91
N ASP A 642 -7.31 15.98 -25.56
CA ASP A 642 -7.68 16.76 -26.77
C ASP A 642 -7.77 18.25 -26.46
N PHE A 643 -8.43 18.62 -25.37
CA PHE A 643 -8.61 20.02 -24.97
C PHE A 643 -7.28 20.71 -24.65
N PHE A 644 -6.33 20.05 -24.01
CA PHE A 644 -5.01 20.62 -23.69
C PHE A 644 -3.93 20.40 -24.76
N GLY A 645 -4.27 19.72 -25.85
CA GLY A 645 -3.35 19.50 -26.98
C GLY A 645 -2.34 18.39 -26.76
N VAL A 646 -2.64 17.41 -25.89
CA VAL A 646 -1.82 16.21 -25.73
C VAL A 646 -2.07 15.28 -26.92
N THR A 647 -1.01 14.91 -27.62
CA THR A 647 -1.10 13.95 -28.74
C THR A 647 -1.32 12.55 -28.18
N VAL A 648 -2.35 11.85 -28.67
CA VAL A 648 -2.72 10.51 -28.25
C VAL A 648 -2.63 9.55 -29.45
N GLU A 649 -1.79 8.54 -29.36
CA GLU A 649 -1.68 7.46 -30.33
C GLU A 649 -2.20 6.16 -29.71
N ARG A 650 -3.15 5.50 -30.37
CA ARG A 650 -3.66 4.21 -29.92
C ARG A 650 -2.77 3.08 -30.44
N LEU A 651 -2.10 2.38 -29.52
CA LEU A 651 -1.22 1.25 -29.85
C LEU A 651 -1.99 -0.06 -30.05
N ASP A 652 -2.97 -0.32 -29.17
CA ASP A 652 -3.89 -1.46 -29.28
C ASP A 652 -5.25 -1.16 -28.62
N ALA A 653 -6.08 -2.17 -28.36
CA ALA A 653 -7.40 -2.00 -27.79
C ALA A 653 -7.40 -1.41 -26.36
N GLN A 654 -6.29 -1.52 -25.64
CA GLN A 654 -6.18 -1.16 -24.22
C GLN A 654 -4.96 -0.31 -23.89
N LYS A 655 -4.19 0.12 -24.90
CA LYS A 655 -2.93 0.85 -24.70
C LYS A 655 -2.85 2.08 -25.59
N TYR A 656 -2.38 3.15 -25.00
CA TYR A 656 -2.21 4.43 -25.63
C TYR A 656 -0.80 4.95 -25.39
N PHE A 657 -0.21 5.60 -26.38
CA PHE A 657 0.99 6.41 -26.21
C PHE A 657 0.59 7.86 -26.23
N ILE A 658 1.04 8.65 -25.27
CA ILE A 658 0.76 10.08 -25.17
C ILE A 658 2.04 10.89 -25.16
N LYS A 659 1.99 12.08 -25.77
CA LYS A 659 3.15 12.95 -25.93
C LYS A 659 2.77 14.44 -25.91
N PRO A 660 3.61 15.35 -25.35
CA PRO A 660 3.35 16.77 -25.26
C PRO A 660 3.75 17.56 -26.53
N GLU A 661 3.26 17.14 -27.73
CA GLU A 661 3.71 17.77 -28.99
C GLU A 661 3.03 19.11 -29.34
N HIS A 662 1.77 19.31 -28.91
CA HIS A 662 0.95 20.47 -29.30
C HIS A 662 0.21 21.07 -28.11
N LEU A 663 0.87 21.13 -26.94
CA LEU A 663 0.24 21.63 -25.72
C LEU A 663 -0.20 23.09 -25.87
N TYR A 664 -1.40 23.37 -25.35
CA TYR A 664 -1.93 24.74 -25.22
C TYR A 664 -1.60 25.37 -23.86
N THR A 665 -0.86 24.61 -22.99
CA THR A 665 -0.36 25.02 -21.69
C THR A 665 1.15 24.84 -21.65
N GLU A 666 1.83 25.44 -20.69
CA GLU A 666 3.29 25.29 -20.53
C GLU A 666 3.69 23.82 -20.29
N SER A 667 2.88 23.06 -19.55
CA SER A 667 3.11 21.65 -19.33
C SER A 667 1.78 20.93 -19.07
N PHE A 668 1.76 19.61 -19.24
CA PHE A 668 0.65 18.76 -18.82
C PHE A 668 1.08 17.92 -17.62
N PRO A 669 0.25 17.80 -16.56
CA PRO A 669 0.66 17.17 -15.31
C PRO A 669 1.21 15.75 -15.47
N ASN A 670 2.38 15.49 -14.93
CA ASN A 670 3.04 14.17 -14.93
C ASN A 670 3.23 13.54 -16.32
N LEU A 671 3.33 14.37 -17.38
CA LEU A 671 3.64 13.94 -18.75
C LEU A 671 5.10 14.27 -19.08
N PRO A 672 5.98 13.24 -19.25
CA PRO A 672 7.37 13.45 -19.66
C PRO A 672 7.48 14.01 -21.09
N GLU A 673 8.57 14.71 -21.38
CA GLU A 673 8.83 15.28 -22.72
C GLU A 673 8.93 14.20 -23.80
N GLU A 674 9.51 13.04 -23.48
CA GLU A 674 9.60 11.89 -24.38
C GLU A 674 8.27 11.16 -24.59
N GLY A 675 7.23 11.51 -23.83
CA GLY A 675 5.96 10.84 -23.81
C GLY A 675 5.97 9.59 -22.93
N MET A 676 4.80 8.95 -22.82
CA MET A 676 4.65 7.73 -22.03
C MET A 676 3.55 6.83 -22.57
N THR A 677 3.67 5.53 -22.28
CA THR A 677 2.63 4.56 -22.61
C THR A 677 1.73 4.32 -21.40
N LEU A 678 0.43 4.30 -21.62
CA LEU A 678 -0.57 4.17 -20.56
C LEU A 678 -1.68 3.17 -20.88
N SER A 679 -2.39 2.74 -19.84
CA SER A 679 -3.59 1.92 -19.94
C SER A 679 -4.58 2.26 -18.82
N PHE A 680 -5.88 2.21 -19.12
CA PHE A 680 -6.95 2.26 -18.13
C PHE A 680 -7.36 0.86 -17.64
N ASN A 681 -6.75 -0.19 -18.19
CA ASN A 681 -7.04 -1.57 -17.84
C ASN A 681 -6.03 -2.15 -16.87
N ARG A 682 -6.46 -2.51 -15.66
CA ARG A 682 -5.61 -3.09 -14.60
C ARG A 682 -4.84 -4.33 -15.06
N LYS A 683 -5.49 -5.25 -15.79
CA LYS A 683 -4.83 -6.49 -16.24
C LYS A 683 -3.72 -6.20 -17.24
N ALA A 684 -3.95 -5.26 -18.17
CA ALA A 684 -2.93 -4.83 -19.12
C ALA A 684 -1.74 -4.16 -18.38
N ALA A 685 -2.02 -3.29 -17.44
CA ALA A 685 -1.00 -2.61 -16.65
C ALA A 685 -0.19 -3.57 -15.76
N LEU A 686 -0.82 -4.61 -15.20
CA LEU A 686 -0.13 -5.63 -14.40
C LEU A 686 0.80 -6.51 -15.22
N SER A 687 0.49 -6.71 -16.53
CA SER A 687 1.28 -7.58 -17.40
C SER A 687 2.59 -6.96 -17.90
N ARG A 688 2.74 -5.64 -17.80
CA ARG A 688 3.91 -4.90 -18.34
C ARG A 688 4.28 -3.76 -17.40
N GLU A 689 5.54 -3.69 -16.99
CA GLU A 689 6.02 -2.68 -16.04
C GLU A 689 6.16 -1.27 -16.66
N ASP A 690 6.28 -1.16 -17.97
CA ASP A 690 6.43 0.09 -18.71
C ASP A 690 5.10 0.83 -18.96
N LEU A 691 3.95 0.21 -18.63
CA LEU A 691 2.64 0.85 -18.77
C LEU A 691 2.26 1.63 -17.51
N ALA A 692 1.95 2.91 -17.64
CA ALA A 692 1.29 3.64 -16.57
C ALA A 692 -0.18 3.20 -16.44
N PHE A 693 -0.65 2.99 -15.23
CA PHE A 693 -2.03 2.62 -14.93
C PHE A 693 -2.82 3.85 -14.49
N LEU A 694 -3.66 4.38 -15.39
CA LEU A 694 -4.49 5.56 -15.10
C LEU A 694 -5.79 5.17 -14.41
N THR A 695 -5.96 5.71 -13.21
CA THR A 695 -7.17 5.60 -12.37
C THR A 695 -7.49 6.96 -11.77
N TRP A 696 -8.62 7.10 -11.10
CA TRP A 696 -8.98 8.33 -10.38
C TRP A 696 -7.94 8.78 -9.35
N ASP A 697 -7.15 7.84 -8.84
CA ASP A 697 -6.10 8.09 -7.85
C ASP A 697 -4.73 8.45 -8.48
N HIS A 698 -4.59 8.33 -9.80
CA HIS A 698 -3.31 8.56 -10.48
C HIS A 698 -2.94 10.06 -10.49
N PRO A 699 -1.67 10.43 -10.23
CA PRO A 699 -1.24 11.83 -10.17
C PRO A 699 -1.56 12.64 -11.44
N MET A 700 -1.37 12.05 -12.62
CA MET A 700 -1.73 12.70 -13.90
C MET A 700 -3.22 13.03 -13.98
N VAL A 701 -4.09 12.12 -13.57
CA VAL A 701 -5.55 12.31 -13.59
C VAL A 701 -5.94 13.44 -12.64
N ARG A 702 -5.43 13.40 -11.41
CA ARG A 702 -5.68 14.44 -10.41
C ARG A 702 -5.17 15.80 -10.89
N GLY A 703 -3.93 15.83 -11.38
CA GLY A 703 -3.35 17.06 -11.90
C GLY A 703 -4.09 17.61 -13.13
N ALA A 704 -4.59 16.77 -14.04
CA ALA A 704 -5.38 17.21 -15.19
C ALA A 704 -6.75 17.78 -14.75
N ILE A 705 -7.38 17.20 -13.74
CA ILE A 705 -8.59 17.72 -13.11
C ILE A 705 -8.30 19.09 -12.46
N ASP A 706 -7.22 19.18 -11.69
CA ASP A 706 -6.81 20.42 -11.03
C ASP A 706 -6.47 21.51 -12.05
N LEU A 707 -5.82 21.17 -13.17
CA LEU A 707 -5.53 22.11 -14.26
C LEU A 707 -6.83 22.64 -14.90
N MET A 708 -7.83 21.79 -15.13
CA MET A 708 -9.12 22.19 -15.71
C MET A 708 -9.95 23.03 -14.74
N VAL A 709 -10.05 22.62 -13.47
CA VAL A 709 -10.90 23.26 -12.46
C VAL A 709 -10.23 24.49 -11.84
N GLY A 710 -8.90 24.46 -11.67
CA GLY A 710 -8.11 25.56 -11.12
C GLY A 710 -7.85 26.70 -12.11
N GLY A 711 -7.92 26.43 -13.40
CA GLY A 711 -7.76 27.44 -14.46
C GLY A 711 -9.06 28.17 -14.81
N ASP A 712 -8.96 29.18 -15.66
CA ASP A 712 -10.09 29.96 -16.16
C ASP A 712 -10.84 29.30 -17.33
N PHE A 713 -10.47 28.07 -17.66
CA PHE A 713 -11.02 27.32 -18.79
C PHE A 713 -12.48 26.94 -18.56
N GLY A 714 -13.38 27.33 -19.43
CA GLY A 714 -14.79 26.95 -19.42
C GLY A 714 -15.62 27.58 -18.29
N ASN A 715 -15.14 28.65 -17.64
CA ASN A 715 -15.86 29.27 -16.53
C ASN A 715 -16.83 30.38 -16.96
N ALA A 716 -16.70 30.88 -18.20
CA ALA A 716 -17.57 31.92 -18.77
C ALA A 716 -17.99 31.56 -20.21
N GLY A 717 -19.28 31.60 -20.54
CA GLY A 717 -19.74 31.22 -21.87
C GLY A 717 -20.93 32.01 -22.36
N ILE A 718 -21.08 32.16 -23.70
CA ILE A 718 -22.28 32.67 -24.34
C ILE A 718 -22.66 31.69 -25.44
N VAL A 719 -23.91 31.24 -25.42
CA VAL A 719 -24.43 30.29 -26.39
C VAL A 719 -25.80 30.69 -26.89
N ARG A 720 -26.17 30.23 -28.08
CA ARG A 720 -27.47 30.44 -28.67
C ARG A 720 -28.12 29.12 -29.03
N PHE A 721 -29.45 29.04 -28.90
CA PHE A 721 -30.22 27.93 -29.43
C PHE A 721 -30.06 27.79 -30.94
N LYS A 722 -29.90 26.61 -31.45
CA LYS A 722 -29.88 26.28 -32.88
C LYS A 722 -31.22 26.56 -33.54
N GLU A 723 -32.30 26.23 -32.81
CA GLU A 723 -33.67 26.43 -33.19
C GLU A 723 -34.42 27.06 -32.02
N HIS A 724 -35.20 28.14 -32.31
CA HIS A 724 -36.00 28.82 -31.30
C HIS A 724 -37.03 27.89 -30.67
N ASP A 725 -37.04 27.79 -29.33
CA ASP A 725 -38.09 27.08 -28.60
C ASP A 725 -39.02 28.07 -27.89
N ALA A 726 -40.23 28.25 -28.44
CA ALA A 726 -41.23 29.19 -27.93
C ALA A 726 -41.70 28.90 -26.50
N LYS A 727 -41.36 27.72 -25.94
CA LYS A 727 -41.73 27.34 -24.56
C LYS A 727 -40.70 27.84 -23.53
N ILE A 728 -39.56 28.31 -23.98
CA ILE A 728 -38.45 28.74 -23.16
C ILE A 728 -38.27 30.27 -23.30
N SER A 729 -37.85 30.95 -22.23
CA SER A 729 -37.57 32.37 -22.19
C SER A 729 -36.51 32.75 -23.24
N VAL A 730 -36.64 33.99 -23.80
CA VAL A 730 -35.73 34.50 -24.83
C VAL A 730 -34.27 34.57 -24.34
N LEU A 731 -34.09 34.80 -23.04
CA LEU A 731 -32.80 34.89 -22.39
C LEU A 731 -32.90 34.18 -21.05
N PHE A 732 -31.86 33.42 -20.70
CA PHE A 732 -31.65 32.86 -19.35
C PHE A 732 -30.18 32.68 -19.09
N ILE A 733 -29.83 32.53 -17.81
CA ILE A 733 -28.47 32.20 -17.39
C ILE A 733 -28.40 30.79 -16.82
N GLU A 734 -27.29 30.15 -17.02
CA GLU A 734 -26.90 28.92 -16.38
C GLU A 734 -25.70 29.18 -15.51
N CYS A 735 -25.84 28.93 -14.22
CA CYS A 735 -24.77 29.05 -13.23
C CYS A 735 -24.42 27.69 -12.66
N ILE A 736 -23.14 27.43 -12.52
CA ILE A 736 -22.63 26.28 -11.78
C ILE A 736 -22.00 26.84 -10.50
N PHE A 737 -22.57 26.45 -9.38
CA PHE A 737 -21.99 26.70 -8.06
C PHE A 737 -21.34 25.42 -7.55
N ILE A 738 -20.22 25.56 -6.86
CA ILE A 738 -19.60 24.46 -6.14
C ILE A 738 -19.95 24.63 -4.67
N LEU A 739 -20.60 23.62 -4.10
CA LEU A 739 -20.79 23.50 -2.67
C LEU A 739 -19.54 22.82 -2.09
N GLU A 740 -18.79 23.55 -1.29
CA GLU A 740 -17.55 23.07 -0.69
C GLU A 740 -17.46 23.41 0.79
N SER A 741 -16.79 22.54 1.56
CA SER A 741 -16.49 22.75 2.95
C SER A 741 -15.02 23.09 3.11
N VAL A 742 -14.72 24.25 3.68
CA VAL A 742 -13.36 24.64 4.05
C VAL A 742 -13.05 24.04 5.42
N ALA A 743 -12.47 22.85 5.43
CA ALA A 743 -12.16 22.08 6.62
C ALA A 743 -10.71 21.61 6.61
N PRO A 744 -10.11 21.38 7.80
CA PRO A 744 -8.81 20.70 7.87
C PRO A 744 -8.85 19.38 7.11
N VAL A 745 -7.90 19.16 6.19
CA VAL A 745 -7.87 18.01 5.29
C VAL A 745 -7.90 16.68 6.07
N LYS A 746 -7.25 16.64 7.24
CA LYS A 746 -7.22 15.48 8.15
C LYS A 746 -8.61 14.98 8.58
N LEU A 747 -9.63 15.84 8.60
CA LEU A 747 -11.00 15.45 8.94
C LEU A 747 -11.70 14.69 7.81
N HIS A 748 -11.14 14.74 6.59
CA HIS A 748 -11.69 14.06 5.41
C HIS A 748 -13.20 14.25 5.26
N VAL A 749 -13.64 15.51 5.36
CA VAL A 749 -15.06 15.89 5.22
C VAL A 749 -15.60 15.53 3.83
N ASP A 750 -14.73 15.52 2.83
CA ASP A 750 -15.03 15.19 1.43
C ASP A 750 -15.65 13.80 1.23
N ARG A 751 -15.44 12.86 2.17
CA ARG A 751 -16.12 11.54 2.12
C ARG A 751 -17.64 11.65 2.28
N PHE A 752 -18.12 12.74 2.89
CA PHE A 752 -19.52 13.02 3.10
C PHE A 752 -20.03 14.15 2.20
N LEU A 753 -19.20 15.20 2.06
CA LEU A 753 -19.50 16.37 1.24
C LEU A 753 -18.26 16.76 0.40
N PRO A 754 -17.97 16.03 -0.70
CA PRO A 754 -16.97 16.48 -1.65
C PRO A 754 -17.42 17.77 -2.33
N PRO A 755 -16.55 18.52 -2.98
CA PRO A 755 -16.93 19.65 -3.81
C PRO A 755 -18.01 19.23 -4.81
N LEU A 756 -19.24 19.72 -4.63
CA LEU A 756 -20.42 19.26 -5.36
C LEU A 756 -20.92 20.35 -6.30
N PRO A 757 -21.06 20.08 -7.61
CA PRO A 757 -21.64 21.05 -8.53
C PRO A 757 -23.16 21.18 -8.32
N VAL A 758 -23.61 22.40 -8.08
CA VAL A 758 -25.01 22.79 -8.01
C VAL A 758 -25.34 23.60 -9.26
N ARG A 759 -25.98 22.98 -10.22
CA ARG A 759 -26.38 23.61 -11.50
C ARG A 759 -27.71 24.30 -11.36
N VAL A 760 -27.78 25.58 -11.74
CA VAL A 760 -28.98 26.40 -11.66
C VAL A 760 -29.23 27.11 -12.99
N LEU A 761 -30.44 27.02 -13.54
CA LEU A 761 -30.90 27.82 -14.67
C LEU A 761 -31.99 28.77 -14.22
N VAL A 762 -31.83 30.05 -14.55
CA VAL A 762 -32.80 31.09 -14.20
C VAL A 762 -33.12 31.93 -15.45
N ASP A 763 -34.40 32.10 -15.73
CA ASP A 763 -34.91 32.91 -16.82
C ASP A 763 -34.90 34.42 -16.49
N ILE A 764 -35.20 35.26 -17.48
CA ILE A 764 -35.17 36.72 -17.34
C ILE A 764 -36.10 37.25 -16.23
N SER A 765 -37.10 36.48 -15.83
CA SER A 765 -38.03 36.82 -14.73
C SER A 765 -37.52 36.39 -13.34
N GLY A 766 -36.36 35.71 -13.26
CA GLY A 766 -35.84 35.16 -12.05
C GLY A 766 -36.41 33.77 -11.68
N LYS A 767 -37.15 33.13 -12.59
CA LYS A 767 -37.77 31.85 -12.37
C LYS A 767 -36.77 30.71 -12.63
N ASN A 768 -36.71 29.74 -11.71
CA ASN A 768 -35.95 28.53 -11.87
C ASN A 768 -36.53 27.62 -12.97
N ILE A 769 -35.72 27.31 -13.97
CA ILE A 769 -36.03 26.43 -15.10
C ILE A 769 -35.11 25.23 -15.21
N SER A 770 -34.31 24.93 -14.16
CA SER A 770 -33.31 23.88 -14.16
C SER A 770 -33.86 22.48 -14.51
N GLU A 771 -35.08 22.19 -14.09
CA GLU A 771 -35.73 20.88 -14.34
C GLU A 771 -36.14 20.72 -15.82
N LEU A 772 -36.34 21.81 -16.57
CA LEU A 772 -36.76 21.76 -17.96
C LEU A 772 -35.63 21.35 -18.91
N LEU A 773 -34.38 21.66 -18.56
CA LEU A 773 -33.24 21.52 -19.44
C LEU A 773 -32.06 20.88 -18.70
N SER A 774 -31.92 19.55 -18.77
CA SER A 774 -30.70 18.90 -18.29
C SER A 774 -29.47 19.37 -19.06
N MET A 775 -28.26 19.27 -18.50
CA MET A 775 -27.00 19.64 -19.16
C MET A 775 -26.91 19.03 -20.58
N LYS A 776 -27.13 17.71 -20.67
CA LYS A 776 -27.07 16.94 -21.92
C LYS A 776 -28.07 17.47 -22.98
N VAL A 777 -29.32 17.80 -22.57
CA VAL A 777 -30.35 18.33 -23.45
C VAL A 777 -29.98 19.74 -23.92
N LEU A 778 -29.54 20.59 -22.98
CA LEU A 778 -29.16 21.96 -23.32
C LEU A 778 -27.97 21.96 -24.31
N GLN A 779 -26.92 21.18 -24.02
CA GLN A 779 -25.73 21.10 -24.85
C GLN A 779 -26.03 20.65 -26.30
N SER A 780 -27.00 19.76 -26.48
CA SER A 780 -27.42 19.32 -27.83
C SER A 780 -28.16 20.39 -28.64
N LYS A 781 -28.83 21.33 -27.95
CA LYS A 781 -29.67 22.38 -28.55
C LYS A 781 -28.97 23.70 -28.82
N VAL A 782 -27.76 23.92 -28.27
CA VAL A 782 -27.05 25.19 -28.37
C VAL A 782 -25.85 25.12 -29.32
N MET A 783 -25.38 26.30 -29.71
CA MET A 783 -24.16 26.53 -30.49
C MET A 783 -23.40 27.71 -29.91
N ASN A 784 -22.11 27.78 -30.15
CA ASN A 784 -21.29 28.92 -29.76
C ASN A 784 -21.84 30.23 -30.37
N GLU A 785 -21.86 31.27 -29.54
CA GLU A 785 -22.21 32.63 -29.99
C GLU A 785 -21.06 33.57 -29.70
N ALA A 786 -20.77 34.44 -30.66
CA ALA A 786 -19.72 35.43 -30.48
C ALA A 786 -20.19 36.54 -29.53
N ALA A 787 -19.31 36.97 -28.62
CA ALA A 787 -19.59 38.10 -27.71
C ALA A 787 -19.92 39.41 -28.40
N PHE A 788 -19.81 39.46 -29.75
CA PHE A 788 -19.98 40.66 -30.54
C PHE A 788 -21.39 41.26 -30.41
N HIS A 789 -22.45 40.43 -30.38
CA HIS A 789 -23.83 40.91 -30.24
C HIS A 789 -24.17 41.51 -28.88
N MET A 790 -23.32 41.24 -27.89
CA MET A 790 -23.49 41.75 -26.53
C MET A 790 -22.94 43.17 -26.38
N ARG A 791 -22.07 43.62 -27.31
CA ARG A 791 -21.54 44.98 -27.35
C ARG A 791 -22.57 46.02 -27.81
N GLU A 792 -23.68 45.57 -28.38
CA GLU A 792 -24.74 46.46 -28.85
C GLU A 792 -25.67 46.96 -27.73
N SER A 793 -25.72 46.30 -26.57
CA SER A 793 -26.52 46.72 -25.43
C SER A 793 -25.85 46.43 -24.07
N PRO A 794 -24.64 46.97 -23.83
CA PRO A 794 -23.89 46.68 -22.62
C PRO A 794 -24.56 47.20 -21.34
N GLU A 795 -25.37 48.28 -21.45
CA GLU A 795 -26.07 48.86 -20.29
C GLU A 795 -27.22 47.94 -19.81
N LEU A 796 -27.92 47.30 -20.73
CA LEU A 796 -28.99 46.34 -20.38
C LEU A 796 -28.44 45.14 -19.67
N LEU A 797 -27.32 44.56 -20.12
CA LEU A 797 -26.64 43.45 -19.49
C LEU A 797 -26.10 43.83 -18.12
N ARG A 798 -25.42 44.94 -17.98
CA ARG A 798 -24.94 45.42 -16.69
C ARG A 798 -26.05 45.66 -15.68
N SER A 799 -27.28 45.91 -16.10
CA SER A 799 -28.43 46.08 -15.21
C SER A 799 -29.17 44.80 -14.90
N LEU A 800 -29.24 43.84 -15.85
CA LEU A 800 -29.98 42.57 -15.70
C LEU A 800 -29.14 41.45 -15.09
N PHE A 801 -27.87 41.37 -15.49
CA PHE A 801 -26.99 40.27 -15.12
C PHE A 801 -26.83 40.11 -13.58
N PRO A 802 -26.59 41.17 -12.80
CA PRO A 802 -26.53 41.06 -11.33
C PRO A 802 -27.83 40.53 -10.72
N LYS A 803 -28.98 40.92 -11.23
CA LYS A 803 -30.30 40.45 -10.72
C LYS A 803 -30.54 38.98 -11.03
N LEU A 804 -30.10 38.54 -12.19
CA LEU A 804 -30.21 37.13 -12.56
C LEU A 804 -29.27 36.27 -11.72
N LEU A 805 -28.06 36.75 -11.44
CA LEU A 805 -27.11 36.08 -10.55
C LEU A 805 -27.64 35.98 -9.10
N GLU A 806 -28.21 37.08 -8.58
CA GLU A 806 -28.85 37.08 -7.25
C GLU A 806 -29.99 36.06 -7.19
N SER A 807 -30.81 35.99 -8.24
CA SER A 807 -31.87 34.97 -8.35
C SER A 807 -31.30 33.55 -8.43
N ALA A 808 -30.23 33.33 -9.19
CA ALA A 808 -29.56 32.03 -9.30
C ALA A 808 -28.95 31.61 -7.95
N GLN A 809 -28.30 32.56 -7.25
CA GLN A 809 -27.75 32.31 -5.92
C GLN A 809 -28.83 31.95 -4.89
N SER A 810 -29.99 32.63 -4.94
CA SER A 810 -31.13 32.28 -4.07
C SER A 810 -31.68 30.88 -4.35
N VAL A 811 -31.68 30.43 -5.59
CA VAL A 811 -32.06 29.06 -5.95
C VAL A 811 -31.01 28.05 -5.50
N ALA A 812 -29.73 28.36 -5.71
CA ALA A 812 -28.61 27.52 -5.29
C ALA A 812 -28.58 27.32 -3.77
N GLU A 813 -28.91 28.36 -2.98
CA GLU A 813 -28.94 28.29 -1.52
C GLU A 813 -29.98 27.27 -0.99
N LYS A 814 -31.11 27.09 -1.70
CA LYS A 814 -32.06 26.02 -1.38
C LYS A 814 -31.48 24.65 -1.67
N GLY A 815 -30.74 24.53 -2.76
CA GLY A 815 -29.98 23.31 -3.09
C GLY A 815 -28.93 22.98 -2.02
N ARG A 816 -28.15 24.00 -1.59
CA ARG A 816 -27.16 23.89 -0.52
C ARG A 816 -27.76 23.30 0.75
N GLN A 817 -28.87 23.84 1.22
CA GLN A 817 -29.52 23.37 2.46
C GLN A 817 -29.95 21.90 2.37
N LYS A 818 -30.43 21.46 1.21
CA LYS A 818 -30.79 20.07 0.95
C LYS A 818 -29.58 19.14 1.00
N GLU A 819 -28.49 19.50 0.32
CA GLU A 819 -27.25 18.70 0.28
C GLU A 819 -26.56 18.65 1.65
N ILE A 820 -26.49 19.78 2.37
CA ILE A 820 -25.94 19.83 3.73
C ILE A 820 -26.75 18.90 4.65
N LYS A 821 -28.08 18.94 4.60
CA LYS A 821 -28.92 18.06 5.43
C LYS A 821 -28.68 16.58 5.13
N MET A 822 -28.53 16.24 3.85
CA MET A 822 -28.26 14.87 3.42
C MET A 822 -26.87 14.44 3.88
N ALA A 823 -25.81 15.22 3.64
CA ALA A 823 -24.47 14.94 4.06
C ALA A 823 -24.31 14.85 5.58
N SER A 824 -24.93 15.77 6.33
CA SER A 824 -24.95 15.73 7.80
C SER A 824 -25.66 14.49 8.33
N GLY A 825 -26.75 14.04 7.66
CA GLY A 825 -27.43 12.81 8.01
C GLY A 825 -26.55 11.58 7.83
N ILE A 826 -25.87 11.46 6.70
CA ILE A 826 -24.95 10.36 6.39
C ILE A 826 -23.76 10.36 7.37
N ALA A 827 -23.17 11.54 7.60
CA ALA A 827 -22.02 11.69 8.50
C ALA A 827 -22.41 11.33 9.95
N LYS A 828 -23.55 11.83 10.44
CA LYS A 828 -24.05 11.53 11.79
C LYS A 828 -24.35 10.04 11.97
N ASP A 829 -24.92 9.38 10.97
CA ASP A 829 -25.22 7.96 11.03
C ASP A 829 -23.94 7.12 11.00
N ALA A 830 -23.00 7.44 10.12
CA ALA A 830 -21.74 6.70 9.98
C ALA A 830 -20.83 6.86 11.21
N LEU A 831 -20.56 8.11 11.61
CA LEU A 831 -19.66 8.42 12.73
C LEU A 831 -20.32 8.11 14.09
N GLY A 832 -21.65 8.29 14.20
CA GLY A 832 -22.41 7.94 15.39
C GLY A 832 -22.40 6.45 15.66
N LYS A 833 -22.61 5.62 14.63
CA LYS A 833 -22.52 4.16 14.75
C LYS A 833 -21.12 3.70 15.20
N GLU A 834 -20.07 4.32 14.69
CA GLU A 834 -18.71 3.97 15.11
C GLU A 834 -18.43 4.42 16.55
N TYR A 835 -18.88 5.62 16.95
CA TYR A 835 -18.76 6.09 18.33
C TYR A 835 -19.55 5.18 19.29
N ASP A 836 -20.81 4.89 19.00
CA ASP A 836 -21.66 4.01 19.82
C ASP A 836 -21.03 2.62 19.94
N ARG A 837 -20.50 2.08 18.84
CA ARG A 837 -19.78 0.82 18.84
C ARG A 837 -18.53 0.88 19.73
N LEU A 838 -17.71 1.92 19.62
CA LEU A 838 -16.53 2.11 20.46
C LEU A 838 -16.91 2.26 21.92
N PHE A 839 -17.98 3.00 22.24
CA PHE A 839 -18.46 3.22 23.59
C PHE A 839 -18.94 1.90 24.22
N GLU A 840 -19.69 1.08 23.50
CA GLU A 840 -20.13 -0.23 23.99
C GLU A 840 -18.95 -1.21 24.11
N LEU A 841 -18.02 -1.19 23.16
CA LEU A 841 -16.79 -2.00 23.25
C LEU A 841 -15.93 -1.63 24.44
N LYS A 842 -15.80 -0.35 24.80
CA LYS A 842 -15.02 0.09 25.95
C LYS A 842 -15.51 -0.51 27.26
N LYS A 843 -16.81 -0.73 27.43
CA LYS A 843 -17.36 -1.34 28.64
C LYS A 843 -16.86 -2.76 28.87
N VAL A 844 -16.54 -3.47 27.80
CA VAL A 844 -16.24 -4.91 27.80
C VAL A 844 -14.84 -5.28 27.27
N ASN A 845 -14.15 -4.36 26.61
CA ASN A 845 -12.82 -4.59 26.03
C ASN A 845 -11.85 -3.48 26.47
N ALA A 846 -10.92 -3.85 27.33
CA ALA A 846 -9.89 -2.95 27.83
C ALA A 846 -8.94 -2.41 26.73
N ASN A 847 -8.93 -3.01 25.53
CA ASN A 847 -8.13 -2.54 24.39
C ASN A 847 -8.72 -1.28 23.71
N VAL A 848 -9.92 -0.83 24.10
CA VAL A 848 -10.48 0.44 23.63
C VAL A 848 -10.11 1.54 24.63
N SER A 849 -9.21 2.42 24.22
CA SER A 849 -8.72 3.50 25.08
C SER A 849 -9.71 4.68 25.20
N GLU A 850 -9.61 5.45 26.29
CA GLU A 850 -10.36 6.73 26.42
C GLU A 850 -10.04 7.67 25.28
N ARG A 851 -8.77 7.72 24.89
CA ARG A 851 -8.28 8.55 23.79
C ARG A 851 -9.01 8.23 22.47
N GLU A 852 -9.27 6.95 22.18
CA GLU A 852 -10.03 6.58 20.96
C GLU A 852 -11.45 7.15 20.97
N LEU A 853 -12.13 7.09 22.11
CA LEU A 853 -13.47 7.65 22.23
C LEU A 853 -13.49 9.18 22.11
N GLU A 854 -12.56 9.87 22.81
CA GLU A 854 -12.41 11.32 22.71
C GLU A 854 -12.13 11.76 21.27
N VAL A 855 -11.26 11.04 20.57
CA VAL A 855 -10.92 11.31 19.16
C VAL A 855 -12.14 11.10 18.28
N ALA A 856 -12.89 10.01 18.43
CA ALA A 856 -14.09 9.73 17.65
C ALA A 856 -15.21 10.77 17.88
N GLU A 857 -15.41 11.18 19.14
CA GLU A 857 -16.38 12.23 19.48
C GLU A 857 -15.99 13.60 18.90
N LYS A 858 -14.71 13.94 19.00
CA LYS A 858 -14.16 15.16 18.42
C LYS A 858 -14.29 15.15 16.89
N GLU A 859 -13.95 14.05 16.25
CA GLU A 859 -14.09 13.88 14.79
C GLU A 859 -15.54 14.10 14.37
N GLN A 860 -16.50 13.42 15.00
CA GLN A 860 -17.92 13.56 14.68
C GLN A 860 -18.38 15.01 14.80
N ARG A 861 -18.07 15.67 15.92
CA ARG A 861 -18.47 17.06 16.18
C ARG A 861 -17.86 18.02 15.16
N GLU A 862 -16.58 17.89 14.87
CA GLU A 862 -15.88 18.78 13.94
C GLU A 862 -16.34 18.55 12.49
N VAL A 863 -16.48 17.31 12.05
CA VAL A 863 -16.99 16.98 10.70
C VAL A 863 -18.38 17.57 10.49
N LEU A 864 -19.33 17.38 11.42
CA LEU A 864 -20.68 17.95 11.33
C LEU A 864 -20.65 19.48 11.28
N LYS A 865 -19.83 20.12 12.11
CA LYS A 865 -19.64 21.57 12.10
C LYS A 865 -19.18 22.07 10.73
N PHE A 866 -18.18 21.45 10.12
CA PHE A 866 -17.66 21.89 8.82
C PHE A 866 -18.64 21.58 7.67
N ILE A 867 -19.41 20.50 7.73
CA ILE A 867 -20.51 20.26 6.77
C ILE A 867 -21.55 21.37 6.86
N GLU A 868 -21.97 21.78 8.07
CA GLU A 868 -22.95 22.84 8.26
C GLU A 868 -22.44 24.20 7.78
N GLN A 869 -21.13 24.44 7.88
CA GLN A 869 -20.46 25.67 7.45
C GLN A 869 -20.12 25.68 5.94
N ALA A 870 -20.42 24.63 5.19
CA ALA A 870 -20.14 24.55 3.78
C ALA A 870 -20.77 25.72 2.99
N GLN A 871 -20.05 26.28 2.05
CA GLN A 871 -20.43 27.48 1.30
C GLN A 871 -20.57 27.19 -0.19
N LEU A 872 -21.37 28.00 -0.85
CA LEU A 872 -21.50 28.00 -2.32
C LEU A 872 -20.52 29.02 -2.89
N ARG A 873 -19.65 28.55 -3.77
CA ARG A 873 -18.78 29.39 -4.59
C ARG A 873 -19.25 29.28 -6.03
N MET A 874 -19.42 30.42 -6.72
CA MET A 874 -19.73 30.38 -8.15
C MET A 874 -18.47 29.96 -8.92
N ASP A 875 -18.57 28.92 -9.71
CA ASP A 875 -17.50 28.35 -10.49
C ASP A 875 -17.56 28.79 -11.95
N SER A 876 -18.75 28.71 -12.52
CA SER A 876 -18.92 29.05 -13.93
C SER A 876 -20.32 29.59 -14.23
N VAL A 877 -20.40 30.45 -15.25
CA VAL A 877 -21.64 31.02 -15.70
C VAL A 877 -21.67 31.11 -17.23
N ARG A 878 -22.82 30.77 -17.81
CA ARG A 878 -23.05 31.04 -19.25
C ARG A 878 -24.40 31.69 -19.48
N LEU A 879 -24.39 32.60 -20.47
CA LEU A 879 -25.57 33.26 -20.97
C LEU A 879 -26.14 32.44 -22.13
N VAL A 880 -27.43 32.21 -22.14
CA VAL A 880 -28.12 31.42 -23.17
C VAL A 880 -29.18 32.24 -23.85
N LEU A 881 -29.01 32.45 -25.17
CA LEU A 881 -29.91 33.19 -26.05
C LEU A 881 -30.85 32.23 -26.79
N ASN A 882 -32.15 32.40 -26.61
CA ASN A 882 -33.19 31.65 -27.33
C ASN A 882 -33.94 32.58 -28.28
N GLN A 883 -33.24 33.10 -29.29
CA GLN A 883 -33.83 33.99 -30.32
C GLN A 883 -33.92 33.25 -31.64
N PRO A 884 -34.94 33.57 -32.49
CA PRO A 884 -34.96 33.08 -33.86
C PRO A 884 -33.71 33.59 -34.59
N SER A 885 -33.10 32.76 -35.42
CA SER A 885 -32.05 33.20 -36.35
C SER A 885 -32.59 34.33 -37.22
N MET A 886 -31.96 35.48 -37.17
CA MET A 886 -32.24 36.59 -38.13
C MET A 886 -31.94 36.18 -39.56
#